data_9e2f598ba732ea25b4fac58f35b78658
#
_entry.id   9e2f598ba732ea25b4fac58f35b78658
#
_cell.length_a   1.000
_cell.length_b   1.000
_cell.length_c   1.000
_cell.angle_alpha   90.00
_cell.angle_beta   90.00
_cell.angle_gamma   90.00
#
_symmetry.space_group_name_H-M   'P 1'
#
loop_
_entity.id
_entity.type
_entity.pdbx_description
1 polymer ?
#
loop_
_entity_poly.entity_id
_entity_poly.type
_entity_poly.pdbx_seq_one_letter_code
_entity_poly.pdbx_strand_id
1 'polypeptide(L)'
;MARSISRSFYRCLLRLHPSAFRTRFADEMLWIFDEVAPREGVTGLFGDAFWSLARQWTVRVALSADSPYPATTPELFAWERIGSPSTSLPAPRIVQGGFVSLLFVGVMSTLAVAASGLPPFPSATCEVSAPAGHRPLHAEAPAAKPLLHAYVQVQAVFPKNTAISAMVITPQSVESWFSYPILVNGATSIPDLDSPLVLPSNNTSATASSSARILTAQYDNARTGANLNEKLLTPANVNSNQFGKLFTLKVDGDVYAQPLYLPDVEIPGKGKHNLLFIATENDSVYAFDAEGASADPLWHANLAESIKNAAPLSDRDTQCFFIVPQVGITSTPVIDIQSGTIYVLARTKESKGVLGSTEYKQRLHALAITTGAEKFGGPVEIKASVKGVGAGDSNGQVAFDPLRENPRAALLLAKDTVYLSWGSSCDIGPYHGWLMSYDAHTLAQNSAFNTSPNGSDGAIWQGDAGPAADKEGNVFVVTGNGDFDPNGANGRDYGDSVLKLSSAGGQLKLADYFTPSNQAQLNAHDNDLGSSGPVLLPDQPGPHPHVLVTAGKEGKIYVIDRDSMGKFQPGDDPHAIQTIDASKGAFGAMAYWNQQVFFIGSERAVQDFAVDHGQLKWKANGDTRFLDSGATPVVSSNGAQSGIVWAASSKNWNEPPRRAAVLYAFDANDVRHQLYSSEQNSGRDRPGTALRFAMPSVVNGKVYLGSKGQVDVYGLLPTQENRNTH
;
A
#
# COMPACT_ATOMS: atom_id res chain seq x y z
N MET A 1 -31.93 -22.40 -18.61
CA MET A 1 -31.72 -22.15 -20.05
C MET A 1 -30.80 -20.95 -20.29
N ALA A 2 -31.08 -19.76 -19.80
CA ALA A 2 -30.25 -18.57 -20.00
C ALA A 2 -28.77 -18.75 -19.56
N ARG A 3 -28.51 -19.41 -18.44
CA ARG A 3 -27.17 -19.64 -17.88
C ARG A 3 -26.29 -20.56 -18.76
N SER A 4 -26.88 -21.55 -19.39
CA SER A 4 -26.18 -22.45 -20.32
C SER A 4 -25.78 -21.72 -21.62
N ILE A 5 -26.62 -20.80 -22.09
CA ILE A 5 -26.36 -19.97 -23.27
C ILE A 5 -25.20 -18.98 -22.99
N SER A 6 -25.25 -18.29 -21.86
CA SER A 6 -24.20 -17.34 -21.47
C SER A 6 -22.81 -18.01 -21.30
N ARG A 7 -22.78 -19.20 -20.68
CA ARG A 7 -21.55 -19.98 -20.53
C ARG A 7 -20.99 -20.45 -21.88
N SER A 8 -21.87 -20.89 -22.78
CA SER A 8 -21.46 -21.31 -24.13
C SER A 8 -20.90 -20.12 -24.92
N PHE A 9 -21.48 -18.95 -24.76
CA PHE A 9 -21.01 -17.72 -25.40
C PHE A 9 -19.64 -17.25 -24.83
N TYR A 10 -19.48 -17.32 -23.53
CA TYR A 10 -18.20 -17.03 -22.87
C TYR A 10 -17.09 -17.99 -23.35
N ARG A 11 -17.41 -19.28 -23.51
CA ARG A 11 -16.49 -20.28 -24.09
C ARG A 11 -16.13 -19.95 -25.53
N CYS A 12 -17.05 -19.43 -26.35
CA CYS A 12 -16.76 -18.96 -27.70
C CYS A 12 -15.81 -17.78 -27.69
N LEU A 13 -15.99 -16.82 -26.79
CA LEU A 13 -15.11 -15.68 -26.63
C LEU A 13 -13.69 -16.10 -26.25
N LEU A 14 -13.53 -17.06 -25.34
CA LEU A 14 -12.24 -17.63 -24.97
C LEU A 14 -11.52 -18.30 -26.15
N ARG A 15 -12.25 -18.91 -27.10
CA ARG A 15 -11.67 -19.50 -28.30
C ARG A 15 -11.02 -18.49 -29.26
N LEU A 16 -11.37 -17.21 -29.16
CA LEU A 16 -10.76 -16.14 -29.94
C LEU A 16 -9.36 -15.74 -29.43
N HIS A 17 -9.01 -16.11 -28.21
CA HIS A 17 -7.68 -15.87 -27.68
C HIS A 17 -6.59 -16.70 -28.36
N PRO A 18 -5.32 -16.25 -28.36
CA PRO A 18 -4.19 -17.01 -28.88
C PRO A 18 -4.09 -18.41 -28.29
N SER A 19 -3.55 -19.39 -29.06
CA SER A 19 -3.46 -20.79 -28.62
C SER A 19 -2.72 -20.97 -27.30
N ALA A 20 -1.59 -20.28 -27.11
CA ALA A 20 -0.80 -20.30 -25.87
C ALA A 20 -1.60 -19.85 -24.66
N PHE A 21 -2.40 -18.78 -24.79
CA PHE A 21 -3.29 -18.30 -23.73
C PHE A 21 -4.39 -19.32 -23.41
N ARG A 22 -5.02 -19.87 -24.44
CA ARG A 22 -6.11 -20.85 -24.26
C ARG A 22 -5.66 -22.11 -23.51
N THR A 23 -4.51 -22.64 -23.87
CA THR A 23 -3.95 -23.84 -23.22
C THR A 23 -3.66 -23.62 -21.74
N ARG A 24 -3.34 -22.38 -21.35
CA ARG A 24 -2.93 -22.05 -19.98
C ARG A 24 -4.09 -21.56 -19.10
N PHE A 25 -5.03 -20.79 -19.64
CA PHE A 25 -6.00 -20.04 -18.85
C PHE A 25 -7.47 -20.31 -19.17
N ALA A 26 -7.82 -21.03 -20.25
CA ALA A 26 -9.22 -21.18 -20.66
C ALA A 26 -10.08 -21.93 -19.62
N ASP A 27 -9.53 -22.93 -18.96
CA ASP A 27 -10.24 -23.71 -17.95
C ASP A 27 -10.43 -22.92 -16.66
N GLU A 28 -9.41 -22.13 -16.26
CA GLU A 28 -9.49 -21.24 -15.11
C GLU A 28 -10.52 -20.12 -15.32
N MET A 29 -10.52 -19.49 -16.49
CA MET A 29 -11.51 -18.46 -16.82
C MET A 29 -12.93 -19.01 -16.88
N LEU A 30 -13.13 -20.24 -17.35
CA LEU A 30 -14.43 -20.90 -17.30
C LEU A 30 -14.86 -21.25 -15.88
N TRP A 31 -13.93 -21.64 -15.03
CA TRP A 31 -14.20 -21.87 -13.62
C TRP A 31 -14.58 -20.56 -12.89
N ILE A 32 -13.86 -19.46 -13.13
CA ILE A 32 -14.19 -18.12 -12.61
C ILE A 32 -15.60 -17.71 -13.09
N PHE A 33 -15.94 -17.95 -14.36
CA PHE A 33 -17.27 -17.66 -14.87
C PHE A 33 -18.35 -18.44 -14.13
N ASP A 34 -18.13 -19.72 -13.86
CA ASP A 34 -19.11 -20.57 -13.17
C ASP A 34 -19.30 -20.15 -11.70
N GLU A 35 -18.26 -19.63 -11.03
CA GLU A 35 -18.29 -19.20 -9.63
C GLU A 35 -18.86 -17.78 -9.45
N VAL A 36 -18.48 -16.84 -10.34
CA VAL A 36 -18.79 -15.40 -10.19
C VAL A 36 -20.12 -15.00 -10.84
N ALA A 37 -20.45 -15.57 -12.02
CA ALA A 37 -21.67 -15.23 -12.75
C ALA A 37 -22.98 -15.39 -11.93
N PRO A 38 -23.10 -16.32 -10.99
CA PRO A 38 -24.28 -16.43 -10.13
C PRO A 38 -24.46 -15.30 -9.12
N ARG A 39 -23.33 -14.66 -8.70
CA ARG A 39 -23.31 -13.67 -7.62
C ARG A 39 -23.35 -12.25 -8.15
N GLU A 40 -22.63 -11.98 -9.24
CA GLU A 40 -22.38 -10.63 -9.74
C GLU A 40 -22.95 -10.35 -11.14
N GLY A 41 -23.54 -11.35 -11.77
CA GLY A 41 -24.02 -11.26 -13.15
C GLY A 41 -22.92 -11.51 -14.19
N VAL A 42 -23.30 -11.50 -15.48
CA VAL A 42 -22.41 -11.92 -16.57
C VAL A 42 -21.73 -10.76 -17.31
N THR A 43 -22.22 -9.53 -17.17
CA THR A 43 -21.75 -8.38 -17.96
C THR A 43 -20.30 -7.99 -17.70
N GLY A 44 -19.87 -7.99 -16.44
CA GLY A 44 -18.48 -7.72 -16.07
C GLY A 44 -17.50 -8.76 -16.63
N LEU A 45 -17.84 -10.04 -16.49
CA LEU A 45 -17.02 -11.15 -16.97
C LEU A 45 -16.84 -11.16 -18.50
N PHE A 46 -17.86 -10.76 -19.25
CA PHE A 46 -17.74 -10.58 -20.71
C PHE A 46 -16.88 -9.39 -21.06
N GLY A 47 -16.97 -8.28 -20.30
CA GLY A 47 -16.12 -7.11 -20.45
C GLY A 47 -14.65 -7.44 -20.26
N ASP A 48 -14.33 -8.13 -19.18
CA ASP A 48 -12.95 -8.53 -18.83
C ASP A 48 -12.34 -9.49 -19.86
N ALA A 49 -13.11 -10.51 -20.29
CA ALA A 49 -12.66 -11.44 -21.32
C ALA A 49 -12.43 -10.75 -22.67
N PHE A 50 -13.26 -9.79 -23.04
CA PHE A 50 -13.10 -9.01 -24.26
C PHE A 50 -11.89 -8.09 -24.18
N TRP A 51 -11.67 -7.39 -23.05
CA TRP A 51 -10.53 -6.52 -22.83
C TRP A 51 -9.21 -7.28 -22.83
N SER A 52 -9.18 -8.46 -22.20
CA SER A 52 -8.06 -9.38 -22.27
C SER A 52 -7.76 -9.81 -23.71
N LEU A 53 -8.80 -10.13 -24.48
CA LEU A 53 -8.66 -10.49 -25.91
C LEU A 53 -8.05 -9.33 -26.72
N ALA A 54 -8.56 -8.11 -26.55
CA ALA A 54 -8.05 -6.92 -27.25
C ALA A 54 -6.58 -6.65 -26.92
N ARG A 55 -6.18 -6.73 -25.65
CA ARG A 55 -4.78 -6.61 -25.22
C ARG A 55 -3.89 -7.65 -25.87
N GLN A 56 -4.29 -8.92 -25.89
CA GLN A 56 -3.43 -9.98 -26.43
C GLN A 56 -3.23 -9.90 -27.94
N TRP A 57 -4.20 -9.40 -28.66
CA TRP A 57 -4.05 -9.18 -30.10
C TRP A 57 -3.17 -7.96 -30.41
N THR A 58 -3.15 -6.96 -29.56
CA THR A 58 -2.24 -5.79 -29.70
C THR A 58 -0.79 -6.14 -29.34
N VAL A 59 -0.57 -6.97 -28.32
CA VAL A 59 0.77 -7.40 -27.89
C VAL A 59 1.44 -8.38 -28.85
N ARG A 60 0.69 -9.23 -29.56
CA ARG A 60 1.25 -10.20 -30.54
C ARG A 60 2.07 -9.58 -31.67
N VAL A 61 1.98 -8.27 -31.82
CA VAL A 61 2.71 -7.53 -32.86
C VAL A 61 4.17 -7.30 -32.49
N ALA A 62 4.52 -7.34 -31.21
CA ALA A 62 5.88 -7.05 -30.73
C ALA A 62 6.79 -8.30 -30.60
N LEU A 63 6.23 -9.52 -30.60
CA LEU A 63 6.96 -10.75 -30.27
C LEU A 63 7.29 -11.68 -31.45
N SER A 64 7.19 -11.23 -32.68
CA SER A 64 7.55 -12.05 -33.87
C SER A 64 8.87 -11.62 -34.49
N ALA A 65 9.98 -11.67 -33.76
CA ALA A 65 11.34 -11.72 -34.31
C ALA A 65 12.30 -12.20 -33.21
N ASP A 66 12.84 -13.40 -33.45
CA ASP A 66 14.08 -13.98 -32.94
C ASP A 66 14.55 -13.59 -31.52
N SER A 67 14.24 -14.46 -30.52
CA SER A 67 14.99 -14.52 -29.28
C SER A 67 15.41 -15.97 -28.97
N PRO A 68 16.71 -16.23 -28.82
CA PRO A 68 17.23 -17.53 -28.43
C PRO A 68 17.37 -17.61 -26.91
N TYR A 69 16.31 -17.99 -26.19
CA TYR A 69 16.42 -18.38 -24.78
C TYR A 69 15.77 -19.75 -24.53
N PRO A 70 16.40 -20.63 -23.75
CA PRO A 70 15.89 -21.97 -23.49
C PRO A 70 14.77 -21.96 -22.45
N ALA A 71 13.78 -22.82 -22.67
CA ALA A 71 12.54 -22.96 -21.93
C ALA A 71 12.73 -23.66 -20.57
N THR A 72 13.23 -22.95 -19.53
CA THR A 72 13.33 -23.50 -18.16
C THR A 72 13.16 -22.49 -17.04
N THR A 73 12.46 -21.36 -17.23
CA THR A 73 12.11 -20.47 -16.13
C THR A 73 10.59 -20.28 -16.06
N PRO A 74 9.98 -20.23 -14.84
CA PRO A 74 8.54 -19.97 -14.71
C PRO A 74 8.23 -18.53 -15.11
N GLU A 75 7.51 -18.35 -16.21
CA GLU A 75 7.14 -17.05 -16.81
C GLU A 75 6.04 -16.29 -16.06
N LEU A 76 6.08 -16.19 -14.74
CA LEU A 76 5.13 -15.36 -13.99
C LEU A 76 5.48 -13.85 -14.03
N PHE A 77 6.66 -13.49 -14.54
CA PHE A 77 7.18 -12.12 -14.55
C PHE A 77 7.45 -11.51 -15.95
N ALA A 78 6.94 -12.11 -17.02
CA ALA A 78 7.18 -11.62 -18.38
C ALA A 78 6.28 -10.41 -18.80
N TRP A 79 5.57 -9.77 -17.88
CA TRP A 79 4.69 -8.66 -18.18
C TRP A 79 5.33 -7.28 -18.06
N GLU A 80 6.57 -7.18 -17.57
CA GLU A 80 7.23 -5.93 -17.21
C GLU A 80 8.12 -5.30 -18.30
N ARG A 81 8.17 -5.85 -19.50
CA ARG A 81 8.98 -5.25 -20.55
C ARG A 81 8.18 -4.83 -21.78
N ILE A 82 7.43 -3.75 -21.67
CA ILE A 82 7.00 -3.00 -22.85
C ILE A 82 7.31 -1.54 -22.63
N GLY A 83 8.52 -1.15 -23.03
CA GLY A 83 8.89 0.24 -23.20
C GLY A 83 7.98 0.91 -24.24
N SER A 84 7.79 2.21 -24.08
CA SER A 84 6.92 3.09 -24.89
C SER A 84 7.04 2.82 -26.38
N PRO A 85 5.94 2.63 -27.11
CA PRO A 85 5.99 2.40 -28.54
C PRO A 85 6.07 3.73 -29.31
N SER A 86 7.22 4.08 -29.79
CA SER A 86 7.37 5.06 -30.86
C SER A 86 7.37 4.38 -32.24
N THR A 87 6.26 3.82 -32.68
CA THR A 87 6.08 3.45 -34.09
C THR A 87 4.61 3.38 -34.47
N SER A 88 4.22 4.08 -35.54
CA SER A 88 2.90 4.06 -36.16
C SER A 88 2.49 2.66 -36.64
N LEU A 89 1.30 2.22 -36.26
CA LEU A 89 0.72 0.93 -36.70
C LEU A 89 0.45 0.93 -38.22
N PRO A 90 0.75 -0.14 -38.96
CA PRO A 90 0.44 -0.25 -40.39
C PRO A 90 -1.09 -0.37 -40.64
N ALA A 91 -1.57 0.32 -41.69
CA ALA A 91 -2.99 0.48 -42.04
C ALA A 91 -3.88 -0.78 -42.07
N PRO A 92 -3.41 -1.99 -42.47
CA PRO A 92 -4.26 -3.20 -42.46
C PRO A 92 -4.73 -3.65 -41.07
N ARG A 93 -4.02 -3.24 -40.03
CA ARG A 93 -4.35 -3.64 -38.63
C ARG A 93 -5.35 -2.74 -37.95
N ILE A 94 -5.46 -1.50 -38.39
CA ILE A 94 -6.53 -0.56 -37.97
C ILE A 94 -7.89 -1.08 -38.48
N VAL A 95 -7.93 -1.66 -39.66
CA VAL A 95 -9.14 -2.25 -40.27
C VAL A 95 -9.59 -3.51 -39.49
N GLN A 96 -8.64 -4.35 -39.01
CA GLN A 96 -8.98 -5.52 -38.20
C GLN A 96 -9.51 -5.14 -36.80
N GLY A 97 -8.94 -4.13 -36.14
CA GLY A 97 -9.47 -3.58 -34.88
C GLY A 97 -10.85 -2.97 -35.03
N GLY A 98 -11.10 -2.26 -36.13
CA GLY A 98 -12.42 -1.70 -36.47
C GLY A 98 -13.47 -2.79 -36.72
N PHE A 99 -13.11 -3.91 -37.37
CA PHE A 99 -14.02 -5.02 -37.64
C PHE A 99 -14.43 -5.76 -36.35
N VAL A 100 -13.51 -5.96 -35.41
CA VAL A 100 -13.79 -6.55 -34.10
C VAL A 100 -14.69 -5.64 -33.27
N SER A 101 -14.49 -4.33 -33.32
CA SER A 101 -15.35 -3.35 -32.63
C SER A 101 -16.78 -3.30 -33.21
N LEU A 102 -16.94 -3.38 -34.53
CA LEU A 102 -18.25 -3.47 -35.19
C LEU A 102 -18.99 -4.77 -34.87
N LEU A 103 -18.29 -5.88 -34.81
CA LEU A 103 -18.85 -7.17 -34.39
C LEU A 103 -19.35 -7.12 -32.93
N PHE A 104 -18.62 -6.42 -32.04
CA PHE A 104 -19.00 -6.24 -30.65
C PHE A 104 -20.28 -5.38 -30.51
N VAL A 105 -20.38 -4.27 -31.22
CA VAL A 105 -21.58 -3.43 -31.21
C VAL A 105 -22.79 -4.21 -31.74
N GLY A 106 -22.61 -5.04 -32.77
CA GLY A 106 -23.65 -5.91 -33.29
C GLY A 106 -24.11 -6.98 -32.28
N VAL A 107 -23.17 -7.60 -31.56
CA VAL A 107 -23.46 -8.62 -30.54
C VAL A 107 -24.14 -8.02 -29.31
N MET A 108 -23.68 -6.83 -28.85
CA MET A 108 -24.32 -6.15 -27.71
C MET A 108 -25.72 -5.65 -28.05
N SER A 109 -25.97 -5.24 -29.29
CA SER A 109 -27.32 -4.87 -29.75
C SER A 109 -28.27 -6.07 -29.80
N THR A 110 -27.80 -7.24 -30.21
CA THR A 110 -28.59 -8.50 -30.19
C THR A 110 -28.85 -9.02 -28.80
N LEU A 111 -27.89 -8.86 -27.85
CA LEU A 111 -28.07 -9.21 -26.44
C LEU A 111 -29.04 -8.28 -25.73
N ALA A 112 -29.04 -6.99 -26.04
CA ALA A 112 -30.03 -6.03 -25.52
C ALA A 112 -31.46 -6.33 -26.01
N VAL A 113 -31.61 -6.77 -27.24
CA VAL A 113 -32.88 -7.22 -27.81
C VAL A 113 -33.33 -8.52 -27.16
N ALA A 114 -32.45 -9.48 -26.89
CA ALA A 114 -32.77 -10.73 -26.20
C ALA A 114 -33.15 -10.53 -24.72
N ALA A 115 -32.57 -9.53 -24.05
CA ALA A 115 -32.94 -9.17 -22.67
C ALA A 115 -34.28 -8.45 -22.56
N SER A 116 -34.82 -7.94 -23.66
CA SER A 116 -36.13 -7.25 -23.71
C SER A 116 -37.34 -8.16 -23.97
N GLY A 117 -37.17 -9.48 -23.97
CA GLY A 117 -38.29 -10.44 -23.94
C GLY A 117 -38.95 -10.73 -25.29
N LEU A 118 -38.31 -10.50 -26.44
CA LEU A 118 -38.80 -10.87 -27.76
C LEU A 118 -38.46 -12.34 -28.12
N PRO A 119 -39.26 -13.02 -28.98
CA PRO A 119 -39.15 -14.46 -29.18
C PRO A 119 -37.83 -14.91 -29.82
N PRO A 120 -37.39 -16.15 -29.59
CA PRO A 120 -36.03 -16.60 -29.91
C PRO A 120 -35.83 -16.87 -31.40
N PHE A 121 -34.69 -16.37 -31.94
CA PHE A 121 -34.18 -16.78 -33.25
C PHE A 121 -33.53 -18.18 -33.19
N PRO A 122 -33.47 -18.91 -34.32
CA PRO A 122 -32.97 -20.29 -34.35
C PRO A 122 -31.45 -20.36 -34.07
N SER A 123 -31.06 -21.50 -33.51
CA SER A 123 -29.69 -21.84 -33.05
C SER A 123 -28.63 -21.63 -34.13
N ALA A 124 -27.72 -20.70 -33.93
CA ALA A 124 -26.53 -20.53 -34.76
C ALA A 124 -25.40 -21.40 -34.19
N THR A 125 -24.94 -22.35 -34.97
CA THR A 125 -23.70 -23.10 -34.79
C THR A 125 -22.54 -22.25 -35.34
N CYS A 126 -21.55 -21.94 -34.51
CA CYS A 126 -20.32 -21.26 -34.96
C CYS A 126 -19.38 -22.25 -35.68
N GLU A 127 -19.49 -22.37 -37.00
CA GLU A 127 -18.42 -22.91 -37.82
C GLU A 127 -17.62 -21.77 -38.47
N VAL A 128 -16.35 -21.69 -38.17
CA VAL A 128 -15.42 -20.76 -38.83
C VAL A 128 -14.68 -21.55 -39.90
N SER A 129 -15.07 -21.37 -41.15
CA SER A 129 -14.33 -21.87 -42.31
C SER A 129 -13.17 -20.90 -42.60
N ALA A 130 -11.96 -21.44 -42.73
CA ALA A 130 -10.79 -20.70 -43.15
C ALA A 130 -10.80 -20.52 -44.69
N PRO A 131 -10.53 -19.32 -45.23
CA PRO A 131 -10.38 -19.16 -46.67
C PRO A 131 -8.99 -19.59 -47.13
N ALA A 132 -8.98 -20.41 -48.19
CA ALA A 132 -7.80 -20.85 -48.91
C ALA A 132 -7.21 -19.72 -49.76
N GLY A 133 -5.89 -19.83 -49.91
CA GLY A 133 -4.89 -18.99 -50.53
C GLY A 133 -5.23 -18.11 -51.73
N HIS A 134 -4.53 -16.99 -51.81
CA HIS A 134 -4.16 -16.34 -53.07
C HIS A 134 -2.73 -15.80 -53.02
N ARG A 135 -2.07 -15.95 -54.19
CA ARG A 135 -0.67 -15.62 -54.52
C ARG A 135 -0.43 -14.09 -54.59
N PRO A 136 0.84 -13.65 -54.50
CA PRO A 136 1.17 -12.22 -54.48
C PRO A 136 1.23 -11.62 -55.92
N LEU A 137 0.78 -10.39 -56.06
CA LEU A 137 1.05 -9.52 -57.20
C LEU A 137 1.86 -8.31 -56.70
N HIS A 138 3.00 -8.10 -57.39
CA HIS A 138 3.83 -6.89 -57.32
C HIS A 138 3.08 -5.67 -57.91
N ALA A 139 3.15 -4.55 -57.29
CA ALA A 139 3.03 -3.25 -57.96
C ALA A 139 3.67 -2.11 -57.13
N GLU A 140 4.34 -1.27 -57.85
CA GLU A 140 5.18 -0.12 -57.46
C GLU A 140 4.42 1.00 -56.77
N ALA A 141 5.14 1.82 -55.99
CA ALA A 141 4.66 3.03 -55.37
C ALA A 141 4.59 4.22 -56.32
N PRO A 142 3.69 5.17 -56.15
CA PRO A 142 4.08 6.56 -56.18
C PRO A 142 3.47 7.47 -55.09
N ALA A 143 4.31 8.39 -54.65
CA ALA A 143 4.12 9.77 -54.20
C ALA A 143 2.90 10.18 -53.32
N ALA A 144 3.25 10.80 -52.21
CA ALA A 144 2.40 11.44 -51.23
C ALA A 144 1.54 12.60 -51.75
N LYS A 145 0.30 12.67 -51.26
CA LYS A 145 -0.54 13.91 -51.19
C LYS A 145 -1.47 13.85 -49.95
N PRO A 146 -2.00 14.98 -49.49
CA PRO A 146 -2.30 15.20 -48.05
C PRO A 146 -3.65 14.68 -47.56
N LEU A 147 -3.70 14.47 -46.25
CA LEU A 147 -4.84 13.96 -45.45
C LEU A 147 -6.13 14.78 -45.63
N LEU A 148 -7.18 14.11 -46.08
CA LEU A 148 -8.55 14.55 -46.05
C LEU A 148 -9.20 14.06 -44.74
N HIS A 149 -9.76 15.00 -43.98
CA HIS A 149 -10.58 14.68 -42.79
C HIS A 149 -11.90 14.09 -43.25
N ALA A 150 -12.14 12.81 -42.98
CA ALA A 150 -13.43 12.17 -43.19
C ALA A 150 -14.24 12.21 -41.89
N TYR A 151 -15.28 13.01 -41.85
CA TYR A 151 -16.34 12.93 -40.84
C TYR A 151 -17.29 11.79 -41.21
N VAL A 152 -17.46 10.82 -40.34
CA VAL A 152 -18.52 9.80 -40.47
C VAL A 152 -19.75 10.30 -39.76
N GLN A 153 -20.77 10.74 -40.54
CA GLN A 153 -22.12 10.97 -39.98
C GLN A 153 -22.86 9.64 -39.91
N VAL A 154 -23.19 9.23 -38.72
CA VAL A 154 -24.10 8.09 -38.50
C VAL A 154 -25.52 8.63 -38.38
N GLN A 155 -26.34 8.43 -39.42
CA GLN A 155 -27.78 8.65 -39.34
C GLN A 155 -28.45 7.40 -38.82
N ALA A 156 -28.99 7.46 -37.60
CA ALA A 156 -29.91 6.44 -37.09
C ALA A 156 -31.33 6.76 -37.57
N VAL A 157 -31.91 5.86 -38.36
CA VAL A 157 -33.30 5.92 -38.75
C VAL A 157 -34.16 5.23 -37.70
N PHE A 158 -34.97 6.01 -36.98
CA PHE A 158 -35.98 5.47 -36.06
C PHE A 158 -37.35 5.40 -36.76
N PRO A 159 -38.19 4.36 -36.48
CA PRO A 159 -39.55 4.29 -37.00
C PRO A 159 -40.42 5.37 -36.37
N LYS A 160 -41.29 5.95 -37.20
CA LYS A 160 -42.26 7.00 -36.82
C LYS A 160 -43.22 6.47 -35.77
N ASN A 161 -43.26 7.17 -34.65
CA ASN A 161 -44.32 7.45 -33.68
C ASN A 161 -43.83 7.39 -32.23
N THR A 162 -43.16 8.45 -31.83
CA THR A 162 -43.12 8.92 -30.42
C THR A 162 -42.79 10.40 -30.42
N ALA A 163 -43.73 11.22 -29.99
CA ALA A 163 -43.54 12.66 -29.79
C ALA A 163 -42.76 12.85 -28.45
N ILE A 164 -41.60 13.46 -28.54
CA ILE A 164 -40.89 13.98 -27.37
C ILE A 164 -40.78 15.48 -27.53
N SER A 165 -41.47 16.22 -26.65
CA SER A 165 -41.35 17.68 -26.54
C SER A 165 -39.96 18.03 -26.00
N ALA A 166 -39.17 18.72 -26.80
CA ALA A 166 -37.88 19.27 -26.36
C ALA A 166 -38.15 20.61 -25.65
N MET A 167 -37.77 20.69 -24.40
CA MET A 167 -37.75 21.94 -23.62
C MET A 167 -36.34 22.54 -23.72
N VAL A 168 -36.19 23.64 -24.42
CA VAL A 168 -34.97 24.43 -24.48
C VAL A 168 -34.94 25.36 -23.27
N ILE A 169 -33.96 25.22 -22.42
CA ILE A 169 -33.68 26.15 -21.31
C ILE A 169 -32.44 26.94 -21.68
N THR A 170 -32.60 28.24 -21.90
CA THR A 170 -31.51 29.21 -22.01
C THR A 170 -31.16 29.77 -20.61
N PRO A 171 -29.88 30.11 -20.33
CA PRO A 171 -29.49 30.60 -19.00
C PRO A 171 -29.65 32.12 -18.98
N GLN A 172 -30.55 32.64 -18.15
CA GLN A 172 -30.52 34.03 -17.67
C GLN A 172 -31.13 34.15 -16.29
N SER A 173 -30.28 34.62 -15.35
CA SER A 173 -30.55 35.41 -14.14
C SER A 173 -31.79 35.11 -13.28
N VAL A 174 -31.56 34.67 -12.03
CA VAL A 174 -32.37 35.17 -10.91
C VAL A 174 -31.43 35.31 -9.69
N GLU A 175 -31.13 36.58 -9.40
CA GLU A 175 -30.74 37.03 -8.07
C GLU A 175 -32.02 37.21 -7.18
N SER A 176 -31.78 37.10 -5.89
CA SER A 176 -32.66 37.54 -4.78
C SER A 176 -33.95 36.75 -4.52
N TRP A 177 -34.01 36.27 -3.31
CA TRP A 177 -35.04 36.37 -2.26
C TRP A 177 -34.89 35.27 -1.20
N PHE A 178 -34.53 35.63 -0.02
CA PHE A 178 -35.15 35.46 1.29
C PHE A 178 -34.11 35.54 2.41
N SER A 179 -34.07 36.73 2.99
CA SER A 179 -33.62 36.96 4.35
C SER A 179 -34.83 36.79 5.29
N TYR A 180 -34.71 35.90 6.27
CA TYR A 180 -35.45 36.03 7.54
C TYR A 180 -34.56 35.65 8.70
N PRO A 181 -34.46 36.46 9.75
CA PRO A 181 -33.74 36.10 10.97
C PRO A 181 -34.66 35.32 11.90
N ILE A 182 -34.20 34.15 12.36
CA ILE A 182 -34.80 33.46 13.50
C ILE A 182 -33.98 33.81 14.72
N LEU A 183 -34.58 34.64 15.57
CA LEU A 183 -34.13 34.84 16.95
C LEU A 183 -34.47 33.58 17.75
N VAL A 184 -33.46 32.89 18.28
CA VAL A 184 -33.62 31.94 19.36
C VAL A 184 -32.83 32.46 20.56
N ASN A 185 -33.52 32.96 21.53
CA ASN A 185 -33.01 33.19 22.87
C ASN A 185 -32.86 31.83 23.58
N GLY A 186 -31.71 31.59 24.15
CA GLY A 186 -31.50 30.46 25.04
C GLY A 186 -30.01 30.17 25.20
N ALA A 187 -29.37 30.92 26.12
CA ALA A 187 -28.00 30.63 26.53
C ALA A 187 -27.95 29.31 27.31
N THR A 188 -27.30 28.30 26.72
CA THR A 188 -26.64 27.22 27.48
C THR A 188 -25.23 27.11 26.94
N SER A 189 -24.29 27.43 27.81
CA SER A 189 -22.87 27.33 27.60
C SER A 189 -22.49 25.89 27.14
N ILE A 190 -22.01 25.77 25.92
CA ILE A 190 -21.32 24.58 25.46
C ILE A 190 -19.96 24.59 26.16
N PRO A 191 -19.55 23.52 26.87
CA PRO A 191 -18.18 23.45 27.39
C PRO A 191 -17.18 23.48 26.24
N ASP A 192 -16.19 24.32 26.41
CA ASP A 192 -15.05 24.49 25.51
C ASP A 192 -14.32 23.14 25.32
N LEU A 193 -14.44 22.56 24.14
CA LEU A 193 -13.83 21.26 23.79
C LEU A 193 -12.34 21.37 23.47
N ASP A 194 -11.75 22.56 23.59
CA ASP A 194 -10.34 22.83 23.29
C ASP A 194 -9.45 22.87 24.56
N SER A 195 -9.85 22.26 25.64
CA SER A 195 -8.95 22.13 26.79
C SER A 195 -7.88 21.08 26.47
N PRO A 196 -6.59 21.44 26.47
CA PRO A 196 -5.52 20.47 26.34
C PRO A 196 -5.63 19.46 27.48
N LEU A 197 -5.38 18.18 27.19
CA LEU A 197 -5.22 17.13 28.19
C LEU A 197 -4.13 17.56 29.17
N VAL A 198 -4.54 18.11 30.32
CA VAL A 198 -3.63 18.39 31.41
C VAL A 198 -3.23 17.06 32.03
N LEU A 199 -2.16 16.46 31.49
CA LEU A 199 -1.43 15.45 32.23
C LEU A 199 -0.78 16.16 33.41
N PRO A 200 -0.87 15.65 34.63
CA PRO A 200 -0.31 16.32 35.79
C PRO A 200 1.21 16.50 35.60
N SER A 201 1.66 17.74 35.56
CA SER A 201 3.07 18.09 35.61
C SER A 201 3.58 17.82 37.03
N ASN A 202 3.96 16.58 37.30
CA ASN A 202 4.66 16.27 38.53
C ASN A 202 6.18 16.42 38.31
N ASN A 203 6.67 17.62 38.61
CA ASN A 203 8.05 17.80 39.04
C ASN A 203 8.22 17.19 40.43
N THR A 204 8.30 15.88 40.50
CA THR A 204 8.88 15.15 41.63
C THR A 204 9.67 13.99 41.03
N SER A 205 10.95 13.94 41.36
CA SER A 205 11.88 12.83 41.04
C SER A 205 11.38 11.54 41.71
N ALA A 206 10.37 10.95 41.15
CA ALA A 206 9.97 9.59 41.36
C ALA A 206 10.04 8.93 40.00
N THR A 207 10.80 7.85 39.86
CA THR A 207 10.82 6.95 38.72
C THR A 207 9.40 6.49 38.44
N ALA A 208 8.63 7.30 37.73
CA ALA A 208 7.34 6.93 37.18
C ALA A 208 7.64 5.85 36.13
N SER A 209 7.23 4.63 36.41
CA SER A 209 7.15 3.56 35.42
C SER A 209 6.29 4.09 34.26
N SER A 210 6.92 4.57 33.18
CA SER A 210 6.19 4.97 32.00
C SER A 210 5.44 3.73 31.47
N SER A 211 4.12 3.77 31.47
CA SER A 211 3.32 2.71 30.89
C SER A 211 3.71 2.56 29.41
N ALA A 212 3.85 1.31 28.96
CA ALA A 212 4.23 1.01 27.58
C ALA A 212 3.19 1.56 26.59
N ARG A 213 3.63 2.15 25.49
CA ARG A 213 2.78 2.76 24.45
C ARG A 213 3.38 2.53 23.05
N ILE A 214 2.53 2.52 22.04
CA ILE A 214 2.92 2.43 20.62
C ILE A 214 2.27 3.61 19.90
N LEU A 215 3.06 4.63 19.59
CA LEU A 215 2.58 5.89 19.01
C LEU A 215 2.85 6.01 17.52
N THR A 216 3.70 5.17 16.96
CA THR A 216 4.13 5.17 15.57
C THR A 216 4.58 3.77 15.16
N ALA A 217 4.70 3.52 13.86
CA ALA A 217 5.23 2.26 13.34
C ALA A 217 6.62 1.96 13.92
N GLN A 218 6.89 0.67 14.15
CA GLN A 218 8.16 0.20 14.71
C GLN A 218 8.55 0.88 16.04
N TYR A 219 7.57 1.33 16.81
CA TYR A 219 7.63 1.85 18.19
C TYR A 219 8.26 3.23 18.36
N ASP A 220 9.20 3.68 17.51
CA ASP A 220 9.89 4.97 17.64
C ASP A 220 10.27 5.58 16.29
N ASN A 221 10.76 6.82 16.33
CA ASN A 221 11.16 7.57 15.13
C ASN A 221 12.48 7.07 14.50
N ALA A 222 13.31 6.36 15.24
CA ALA A 222 14.50 5.70 14.71
C ALA A 222 14.17 4.38 13.99
N ARG A 223 12.91 3.92 14.11
CA ARG A 223 12.40 2.67 13.55
C ARG A 223 13.11 1.45 14.09
N THR A 224 13.43 1.45 15.40
CA THR A 224 14.14 0.32 16.02
C THR A 224 13.33 -0.97 16.06
N GLY A 225 12.02 -0.92 15.97
CA GLY A 225 11.18 -2.12 16.03
C GLY A 225 11.10 -2.75 17.43
N ALA A 226 11.46 -2.02 18.50
CA ALA A 226 11.58 -2.58 19.84
C ALA A 226 10.73 -1.85 20.89
N ASN A 227 9.84 -2.58 21.57
CA ASN A 227 9.21 -2.15 22.81
C ASN A 227 10.06 -2.58 24.03
N LEU A 228 10.74 -1.62 24.66
CA LEU A 228 11.62 -1.85 25.80
C LEU A 228 10.88 -1.87 27.16
N ASN A 229 9.57 -1.69 27.17
CA ASN A 229 8.73 -1.57 28.37
C ASN A 229 7.74 -2.74 28.55
N GLU A 230 7.94 -3.89 27.87
CA GLU A 230 7.14 -5.08 28.02
C GLU A 230 7.65 -5.90 29.23
N LYS A 231 6.81 -6.03 30.25
CA LYS A 231 7.18 -6.68 31.52
C LYS A 231 6.45 -8.00 31.76
N LEU A 232 5.36 -8.24 31.03
CA LEU A 232 4.46 -9.38 31.25
C LEU A 232 4.81 -10.58 30.39
N LEU A 233 5.19 -10.37 29.12
CA LEU A 233 5.60 -11.42 28.21
C LEU A 233 7.11 -11.67 28.34
N THR A 234 7.46 -12.90 28.61
CA THR A 234 8.85 -13.34 28.79
C THR A 234 9.10 -14.65 28.03
N PRO A 235 10.35 -15.00 27.70
CA PRO A 235 10.65 -16.29 27.08
C PRO A 235 10.16 -17.50 27.89
N ALA A 236 9.98 -17.35 29.20
CA ALA A 236 9.51 -18.43 30.07
C ALA A 236 8.00 -18.70 29.96
N ASN A 237 7.19 -17.66 29.68
CA ASN A 237 5.72 -17.78 29.66
C ASN A 237 5.09 -17.69 28.27
N VAL A 238 5.86 -17.32 27.25
CA VAL A 238 5.40 -17.34 25.84
C VAL A 238 5.64 -18.73 25.26
N ASN A 239 4.68 -19.62 25.47
CA ASN A 239 4.67 -21.00 24.96
C ASN A 239 3.23 -21.44 24.72
N SER A 240 3.01 -22.51 23.96
CA SER A 240 1.67 -22.98 23.56
C SER A 240 0.72 -23.38 24.69
N ASN A 241 1.24 -23.59 25.90
CA ASN A 241 0.42 -23.94 27.06
C ASN A 241 -0.08 -22.71 27.83
N GLN A 242 0.72 -21.63 27.86
CA GLN A 242 0.46 -20.45 28.68
C GLN A 242 0.08 -19.23 27.85
N PHE A 243 0.38 -19.25 26.57
CA PHE A 243 0.12 -18.13 25.63
C PHE A 243 -0.72 -18.60 24.45
N GLY A 244 -1.62 -17.74 23.94
CA GLY A 244 -2.47 -18.03 22.81
C GLY A 244 -3.42 -16.89 22.47
N LYS A 245 -4.32 -17.13 21.50
CA LYS A 245 -5.32 -16.17 21.11
C LYS A 245 -6.38 -16.00 22.20
N LEU A 246 -6.61 -14.76 22.61
CA LEU A 246 -7.59 -14.36 23.62
C LEU A 246 -8.95 -14.03 22.99
N PHE A 247 -8.94 -13.15 21.99
CA PHE A 247 -10.14 -12.67 21.29
C PHE A 247 -9.79 -12.10 19.92
N THR A 248 -10.82 -11.70 19.18
CA THR A 248 -10.69 -11.08 17.86
C THR A 248 -11.59 -9.85 17.81
N LEU A 249 -11.04 -8.71 17.33
CA LEU A 249 -11.76 -7.49 17.05
C LEU A 249 -12.11 -7.44 15.56
N LYS A 250 -13.40 -7.34 15.23
CA LYS A 250 -13.86 -7.26 13.84
C LYS A 250 -13.88 -5.82 13.37
N VAL A 251 -13.46 -5.59 12.14
CA VAL A 251 -13.45 -4.30 11.45
C VAL A 251 -13.96 -4.44 10.01
N ASP A 252 -14.26 -3.33 9.36
CA ASP A 252 -14.91 -3.28 8.06
C ASP A 252 -13.97 -3.39 6.85
N GLY A 253 -12.67 -3.42 7.06
CA GLY A 253 -11.65 -3.49 6.00
C GLY A 253 -10.38 -4.23 6.43
N ASP A 254 -9.48 -4.43 5.48
CA ASP A 254 -8.21 -5.10 5.72
C ASP A 254 -7.28 -4.20 6.54
N VAL A 255 -6.50 -4.78 7.48
CA VAL A 255 -5.66 -4.05 8.44
C VAL A 255 -4.20 -4.22 8.06
N TYR A 256 -3.71 -3.36 7.18
CA TYR A 256 -2.28 -3.27 6.81
C TYR A 256 -1.49 -2.40 7.80
N ALA A 257 -2.10 -1.30 8.26
CA ALA A 257 -1.52 -0.42 9.25
C ALA A 257 -1.22 -1.16 10.56
N GLN A 258 -0.05 -0.92 11.15
CA GLN A 258 0.28 -1.47 12.48
C GLN A 258 -0.69 -0.92 13.52
N PRO A 259 -1.36 -1.74 14.34
CA PRO A 259 -2.20 -1.27 15.42
C PRO A 259 -1.41 -0.43 16.44
N LEU A 260 -1.91 0.75 16.81
CA LEU A 260 -1.28 1.63 17.78
C LEU A 260 -1.95 1.49 19.16
N TYR A 261 -1.19 1.75 20.24
CA TYR A 261 -1.66 1.56 21.61
C TYR A 261 -1.34 2.75 22.50
N LEU A 262 -2.35 3.21 23.24
CA LEU A 262 -2.19 4.28 24.22
C LEU A 262 -2.92 3.91 25.52
N PRO A 263 -2.19 3.78 26.63
CA PRO A 263 -2.80 3.43 27.94
C PRO A 263 -3.44 4.62 28.62
N ASP A 264 -4.33 4.33 29.55
CA ASP A 264 -4.85 5.26 30.57
C ASP A 264 -5.58 6.50 30.01
N VAL A 265 -6.26 6.39 28.86
CA VAL A 265 -6.98 7.49 28.23
C VAL A 265 -8.39 7.63 28.83
N GLU A 266 -8.74 8.83 29.24
CA GLU A 266 -10.12 9.15 29.67
C GLU A 266 -11.02 9.36 28.46
N ILE A 267 -12.02 8.52 28.27
CA ILE A 267 -13.02 8.62 27.20
C ILE A 267 -14.28 9.28 27.73
N PRO A 268 -14.73 10.39 27.13
CA PRO A 268 -15.92 11.12 27.61
C PRO A 268 -17.14 10.20 27.75
N GLY A 269 -17.67 10.15 28.98
CA GLY A 269 -18.86 9.35 29.32
C GLY A 269 -18.64 7.83 29.38
N LYS A 270 -17.41 7.34 29.16
CA LYS A 270 -17.07 5.90 29.19
C LYS A 270 -15.99 5.56 30.22
N GLY A 271 -15.30 6.58 30.79
CA GLY A 271 -14.24 6.38 31.77
C GLY A 271 -12.88 6.08 31.15
N LYS A 272 -11.99 5.55 31.98
CA LYS A 272 -10.57 5.34 31.62
C LYS A 272 -10.34 4.00 30.95
N HIS A 273 -9.70 4.01 29.79
CA HIS A 273 -9.43 2.83 28.98
C HIS A 273 -7.99 2.80 28.45
N ASN A 274 -7.48 1.60 28.20
CA ASN A 274 -6.33 1.39 27.34
C ASN A 274 -6.85 1.32 25.91
N LEU A 275 -6.39 2.21 25.02
CA LEU A 275 -6.90 2.30 23.66
C LEU A 275 -6.04 1.51 22.68
N LEU A 276 -6.70 0.73 21.81
CA LEU A 276 -6.12 0.17 20.61
C LEU A 276 -6.71 0.86 19.39
N PHE A 277 -5.87 1.58 18.62
CA PHE A 277 -6.28 2.23 17.38
C PHE A 277 -6.01 1.30 16.21
N ILE A 278 -7.00 1.15 15.33
CA ILE A 278 -6.95 0.31 14.13
C ILE A 278 -7.42 1.15 12.96
N ALA A 279 -6.61 1.19 11.90
CA ALA A 279 -6.97 1.82 10.62
C ALA A 279 -7.13 0.76 9.54
N THR A 280 -8.08 0.96 8.60
CA THR A 280 -8.45 -0.05 7.61
C THR A 280 -8.41 0.49 6.19
N GLU A 281 -8.29 -0.42 5.23
CA GLU A 281 -8.41 -0.10 3.81
C GLU A 281 -9.83 0.36 3.39
N ASN A 282 -10.80 0.35 4.31
CA ASN A 282 -12.12 0.95 4.10
C ASN A 282 -12.22 2.41 4.61
N ASP A 283 -11.08 3.09 4.75
CA ASP A 283 -10.97 4.46 5.29
C ASP A 283 -11.58 4.62 6.69
N SER A 284 -11.60 3.56 7.48
CA SER A 284 -12.11 3.56 8.85
C SER A 284 -10.98 3.61 9.87
N VAL A 285 -11.21 4.39 10.93
CA VAL A 285 -10.36 4.43 12.13
C VAL A 285 -11.20 4.06 13.33
N TYR A 286 -10.73 3.08 14.09
CA TYR A 286 -11.38 2.57 15.31
C TYR A 286 -10.51 2.85 16.53
N ALA A 287 -11.14 3.11 17.67
CA ALA A 287 -10.53 2.97 18.97
C ALA A 287 -11.29 1.90 19.77
N PHE A 288 -10.65 0.80 20.06
CA PHE A 288 -11.19 -0.27 20.91
C PHE A 288 -10.59 -0.20 22.31
N ASP A 289 -11.32 -0.78 23.28
CA ASP A 289 -10.71 -1.16 24.55
C ASP A 289 -9.72 -2.30 24.31
N ALA A 290 -8.44 -2.05 24.59
CA ALA A 290 -7.37 -2.98 24.34
C ALA A 290 -7.43 -4.23 25.23
N GLU A 291 -8.19 -4.20 26.35
CA GLU A 291 -8.39 -5.33 27.23
C GLU A 291 -9.47 -6.29 26.73
N GLY A 292 -10.25 -5.89 25.71
CA GLY A 292 -11.32 -6.71 25.14
C GLY A 292 -12.58 -6.75 25.99
N ALA A 293 -12.81 -5.72 26.79
CA ALA A 293 -14.03 -5.62 27.63
C ALA A 293 -15.30 -5.57 26.78
N SER A 294 -15.22 -5.11 25.53
CA SER A 294 -16.31 -5.12 24.55
C SER A 294 -15.77 -5.46 23.16
N ALA A 295 -16.60 -6.13 22.36
CA ALA A 295 -16.37 -6.28 20.92
C ALA A 295 -16.67 -5.02 20.12
N ASP A 296 -17.46 -4.08 20.70
CA ASP A 296 -17.79 -2.80 20.08
C ASP A 296 -16.69 -1.78 20.34
N PRO A 297 -16.36 -0.91 19.35
CA PRO A 297 -15.38 0.14 19.54
C PRO A 297 -15.89 1.22 20.52
N LEU A 298 -14.97 1.85 21.21
CA LEU A 298 -15.24 3.03 22.02
C LEU A 298 -15.66 4.20 21.13
N TRP A 299 -15.02 4.34 19.98
CA TRP A 299 -15.46 5.20 18.88
C TRP A 299 -14.98 4.63 17.53
N HIS A 300 -15.68 5.03 16.46
CA HIS A 300 -15.38 4.69 15.07
C HIS A 300 -15.63 5.92 14.20
N ALA A 301 -14.72 6.19 13.28
CA ALA A 301 -14.85 7.20 12.25
C ALA A 301 -14.52 6.59 10.88
N ASN A 302 -15.47 6.64 9.94
CA ASN A 302 -15.20 6.34 8.52
C ASN A 302 -14.95 7.66 7.81
N LEU A 303 -13.72 7.83 7.30
CA LEU A 303 -13.25 9.11 6.75
C LEU A 303 -13.83 9.40 5.36
N ALA A 304 -14.16 8.35 4.60
CA ALA A 304 -14.84 8.49 3.31
C ALA A 304 -16.30 8.88 3.47
N GLU A 305 -17.03 8.28 4.42
CA GLU A 305 -18.46 8.60 4.66
C GLU A 305 -18.70 10.04 5.11
N SER A 306 -17.71 10.67 5.74
CA SER A 306 -17.78 12.08 6.13
C SER A 306 -17.82 13.03 4.90
N ILE A 307 -17.50 12.54 3.70
CA ILE A 307 -17.39 13.30 2.47
C ILE A 307 -18.50 12.87 1.51
N LYS A 308 -19.28 13.82 1.00
CA LYS A 308 -20.39 13.53 0.10
C LYS A 308 -19.95 12.82 -1.17
N ASN A 309 -20.56 11.67 -1.48
CA ASN A 309 -20.28 10.84 -2.65
C ASN A 309 -18.83 10.31 -2.73
N ALA A 310 -18.15 10.20 -1.61
CA ALA A 310 -16.85 9.59 -1.53
C ALA A 310 -16.93 8.11 -1.13
N ALA A 311 -15.92 7.35 -1.52
CA ALA A 311 -15.68 5.97 -1.12
C ALA A 311 -14.17 5.72 -1.15
N PRO A 312 -13.64 4.70 -0.45
CA PRO A 312 -12.27 4.25 -0.66
C PRO A 312 -12.02 3.90 -2.12
N LEU A 313 -10.78 3.97 -2.58
CA LEU A 313 -10.41 3.43 -3.88
C LEU A 313 -10.63 1.90 -3.89
N SER A 314 -10.68 1.32 -5.07
CA SER A 314 -10.66 -0.13 -5.26
C SER A 314 -9.37 -0.56 -5.98
N ASP A 315 -9.06 -1.84 -5.92
CA ASP A 315 -8.05 -2.51 -6.72
C ASP A 315 -8.21 -2.24 -8.23
N ARG A 316 -9.45 -2.06 -8.69
CA ARG A 316 -9.76 -1.70 -10.10
C ARG A 316 -9.40 -0.26 -10.41
N ASP A 317 -9.60 0.68 -9.49
CA ASP A 317 -9.20 2.08 -9.67
C ASP A 317 -7.67 2.18 -9.78
N THR A 318 -6.95 1.53 -8.88
CA THR A 318 -5.49 1.51 -8.88
C THR A 318 -4.89 0.60 -9.94
N GLN A 319 -5.68 -0.34 -10.49
CA GLN A 319 -5.24 -1.43 -11.38
C GLN A 319 -4.17 -2.33 -10.75
N CYS A 320 -4.08 -2.35 -9.43
CA CYS A 320 -3.12 -3.10 -8.64
C CYS A 320 -3.86 -4.04 -7.68
N PHE A 321 -3.61 -5.33 -7.79
CA PHE A 321 -4.33 -6.38 -7.05
C PHE A 321 -3.59 -6.85 -5.77
N PHE A 322 -2.60 -6.09 -5.31
CA PHE A 322 -1.88 -6.41 -4.08
C PHE A 322 -2.67 -6.02 -2.82
N ILE A 323 -3.49 -4.98 -2.89
CA ILE A 323 -4.43 -4.59 -1.84
C ILE A 323 -5.83 -4.69 -2.44
N VAL A 324 -6.69 -5.54 -1.87
CA VAL A 324 -8.02 -5.87 -2.43
C VAL A 324 -9.04 -6.14 -1.33
N PRO A 325 -10.31 -5.74 -1.50
CA PRO A 325 -10.88 -5.05 -2.65
C PRO A 325 -10.81 -3.52 -2.55
N GLN A 326 -10.55 -2.98 -1.35
CA GLN A 326 -10.47 -1.54 -1.09
C GLN A 326 -9.02 -1.12 -0.87
N VAL A 327 -8.72 0.14 -1.22
CA VAL A 327 -7.41 0.78 -1.05
C VAL A 327 -7.64 2.15 -0.42
N GLY A 328 -7.62 2.19 0.88
CA GLY A 328 -7.90 3.38 1.69
C GLY A 328 -6.71 3.77 2.57
N ILE A 329 -6.76 3.46 3.89
CA ILE A 329 -5.68 3.75 4.82
C ILE A 329 -4.71 2.58 4.86
N THR A 330 -3.66 2.64 4.05
CA THR A 330 -2.58 1.63 4.03
C THR A 330 -1.47 1.96 5.02
N SER A 331 -1.10 3.25 5.14
CA SER A 331 -0.01 3.72 6.01
C SER A 331 -0.39 3.64 7.48
N THR A 332 0.55 3.21 8.32
CA THR A 332 0.38 3.29 9.78
C THR A 332 0.29 4.74 10.23
N PRO A 333 -0.76 5.12 10.97
CA PRO A 333 -0.92 6.45 11.56
C PRO A 333 0.18 6.80 12.56
N VAL A 334 0.18 8.06 13.05
CA VAL A 334 1.05 8.49 14.14
C VAL A 334 0.25 9.27 15.18
N ILE A 335 0.58 9.08 16.45
CA ILE A 335 -0.11 9.73 17.58
C ILE A 335 0.78 10.81 18.20
N ASP A 336 0.25 12.01 18.31
CA ASP A 336 0.75 13.07 19.17
C ASP A 336 -0.03 13.06 20.49
N ILE A 337 0.61 12.61 21.54
CA ILE A 337 -0.01 12.57 22.88
C ILE A 337 -0.14 13.96 23.51
N GLN A 338 0.70 14.92 23.10
CA GLN A 338 0.67 16.28 23.68
C GLN A 338 -0.58 17.03 23.24
N SER A 339 -0.90 16.96 21.95
CA SER A 339 -2.13 17.54 21.42
C SER A 339 -3.34 16.60 21.52
N GLY A 340 -3.15 15.33 21.89
CA GLY A 340 -4.21 14.32 21.90
C GLY A 340 -4.76 14.03 20.51
N THR A 341 -3.88 13.88 19.52
CA THR A 341 -4.24 13.74 18.10
C THR A 341 -3.65 12.48 17.49
N ILE A 342 -4.42 11.79 16.65
CA ILE A 342 -3.94 10.77 15.72
C ILE A 342 -4.01 11.31 14.30
N TYR A 343 -2.87 11.32 13.58
CA TYR A 343 -2.79 11.74 12.18
C TYR A 343 -2.92 10.53 11.27
N VAL A 344 -3.78 10.65 10.26
CA VAL A 344 -4.15 9.56 9.35
C VAL A 344 -4.17 10.08 7.91
N LEU A 345 -3.66 9.27 6.97
CA LEU A 345 -3.71 9.58 5.55
C LEU A 345 -4.69 8.63 4.85
N ALA A 346 -5.79 9.17 4.34
CA ALA A 346 -6.85 8.42 3.68
C ALA A 346 -6.92 8.70 2.17
N ARG A 347 -7.39 7.71 1.40
CA ARG A 347 -7.54 7.78 -0.07
C ARG A 347 -8.99 7.61 -0.46
N THR A 348 -9.57 8.61 -1.13
CA THR A 348 -10.96 8.56 -1.58
C THR A 348 -11.10 8.76 -3.08
N LYS A 349 -12.12 8.12 -3.67
CA LYS A 349 -12.68 8.50 -4.97
C LYS A 349 -14.01 9.22 -4.74
N GLU A 350 -14.23 10.31 -5.48
CA GLU A 350 -15.38 11.17 -5.35
C GLU A 350 -16.12 11.28 -6.68
N SER A 351 -17.41 10.93 -6.69
CA SER A 351 -18.23 10.98 -7.90
C SER A 351 -18.96 12.30 -8.02
N LYS A 352 -18.80 13.00 -9.17
CA LYS A 352 -19.52 14.24 -9.49
C LYS A 352 -20.86 13.94 -10.20
N GLY A 353 -21.85 13.43 -9.45
CA GLY A 353 -23.18 13.08 -9.95
C GLY A 353 -23.23 11.76 -10.72
N VAL A 354 -24.44 11.41 -11.22
CA VAL A 354 -24.73 10.08 -11.81
C VAL A 354 -23.98 9.82 -13.14
N LEU A 355 -23.62 10.84 -13.87
CA LEU A 355 -22.83 10.77 -15.12
C LEU A 355 -21.54 11.60 -15.05
N GLY A 356 -21.15 12.02 -13.83
CA GLY A 356 -19.96 12.85 -13.62
C GLY A 356 -18.67 12.07 -13.63
N SER A 357 -17.56 12.80 -13.78
CA SER A 357 -16.22 12.24 -13.63
C SER A 357 -15.94 11.80 -12.21
N THR A 358 -15.15 10.74 -12.05
CA THR A 358 -14.54 10.37 -10.77
C THR A 358 -13.29 11.18 -10.55
N GLU A 359 -13.15 11.78 -9.36
CA GLU A 359 -11.93 12.42 -8.89
C GLU A 359 -11.32 11.57 -7.79
N TYR A 360 -10.00 11.43 -7.82
CA TYR A 360 -9.24 10.75 -6.78
C TYR A 360 -8.60 11.80 -5.87
N LYS A 361 -8.65 11.56 -4.57
CA LYS A 361 -8.10 12.48 -3.58
C LYS A 361 -7.41 11.72 -2.45
N GLN A 362 -6.44 12.37 -1.87
CA GLN A 362 -5.83 11.95 -0.63
C GLN A 362 -5.90 13.09 0.37
N ARG A 363 -6.13 12.77 1.65
CA ARG A 363 -6.28 13.76 2.70
C ARG A 363 -5.55 13.36 3.96
N LEU A 364 -4.87 14.34 4.55
CA LEU A 364 -4.35 14.24 5.91
C LEU A 364 -5.47 14.63 6.88
N HIS A 365 -5.82 13.69 7.74
CA HIS A 365 -6.78 13.84 8.82
C HIS A 365 -6.04 13.98 10.14
N ALA A 366 -6.56 14.82 11.05
CA ALA A 366 -6.11 14.96 12.42
C ALA A 366 -7.30 14.67 13.33
N LEU A 367 -7.34 13.51 13.97
CA LEU A 367 -8.48 13.06 14.74
C LEU A 367 -8.18 13.14 16.24
N ALA A 368 -9.16 13.59 17.04
CA ALA A 368 -9.08 13.53 18.49
C ALA A 368 -9.03 12.08 18.97
N ILE A 369 -8.01 11.69 19.73
CA ILE A 369 -7.82 10.33 20.23
C ILE A 369 -8.99 9.82 21.09
N THR A 370 -9.75 10.73 21.69
CA THR A 370 -10.86 10.40 22.59
C THR A 370 -12.21 10.24 21.91
N THR A 371 -12.40 10.79 20.69
CA THR A 371 -13.70 10.83 20.04
C THR A 371 -13.68 10.50 18.55
N GLY A 372 -12.52 10.50 17.89
CA GLY A 372 -12.40 10.38 16.44
C GLY A 372 -12.83 11.63 15.66
N ALA A 373 -13.15 12.74 16.33
CA ALA A 373 -13.55 13.99 15.68
C ALA A 373 -12.35 14.70 15.03
N GLU A 374 -12.58 15.35 13.89
CA GLU A 374 -11.58 16.18 13.21
C GLU A 374 -11.10 17.34 14.08
N LYS A 375 -9.80 17.62 14.01
CA LYS A 375 -9.13 18.73 14.70
C LYS A 375 -8.47 19.67 13.69
N PHE A 376 -8.04 20.84 14.18
CA PHE A 376 -7.24 21.83 13.44
C PHE A 376 -7.86 22.28 12.10
N GLY A 377 -9.19 22.19 11.96
CA GLY A 377 -9.89 22.52 10.72
C GLY A 377 -9.69 21.52 9.58
N GLY A 378 -9.17 20.32 9.88
CA GLY A 378 -9.01 19.24 8.90
C GLY A 378 -10.32 18.67 8.36
N PRO A 379 -10.27 17.73 7.39
CA PRO A 379 -9.05 17.24 6.76
C PRO A 379 -8.45 18.19 5.70
N VAL A 380 -7.15 18.03 5.40
CA VAL A 380 -6.45 18.81 4.37
C VAL A 380 -6.16 17.94 3.15
N GLU A 381 -6.54 18.40 1.96
CA GLU A 381 -6.26 17.70 0.69
C GLU A 381 -4.77 17.79 0.33
N ILE A 382 -4.17 16.63 0.02
CA ILE A 382 -2.77 16.54 -0.41
C ILE A 382 -2.63 17.05 -1.84
N LYS A 383 -1.82 18.09 -2.02
CA LYS A 383 -1.49 18.68 -3.31
C LYS A 383 -0.03 19.14 -3.29
N ALA A 384 0.69 18.85 -4.34
CA ALA A 384 2.03 19.35 -4.53
C ALA A 384 2.37 19.47 -6.01
N SER A 385 3.31 20.34 -6.32
CA SER A 385 3.95 20.44 -7.63
C SER A 385 5.37 20.94 -7.45
N VAL A 386 6.30 20.36 -8.20
CA VAL A 386 7.71 20.77 -8.21
C VAL A 386 8.14 21.08 -9.64
N LYS A 387 9.14 21.96 -9.79
CA LYS A 387 9.77 22.19 -11.08
C LYS A 387 10.52 20.94 -11.54
N GLY A 388 10.25 20.50 -12.75
CA GLY A 388 10.87 19.33 -13.35
C GLY A 388 10.31 19.06 -14.74
N VAL A 389 10.99 18.16 -15.46
CA VAL A 389 10.63 17.70 -16.81
C VAL A 389 10.44 16.16 -16.82
N GLY A 390 10.22 15.60 -15.64
CA GLY A 390 10.06 14.16 -15.45
C GLY A 390 8.76 13.60 -16.03
N ALA A 391 8.54 12.33 -15.83
CA ALA A 391 7.36 11.63 -16.34
C ALA A 391 6.07 12.30 -15.86
N GLY A 392 5.14 12.57 -16.81
CA GLY A 392 3.87 13.23 -16.51
C GLY A 392 3.95 14.74 -16.27
N ASP A 393 5.10 15.40 -16.57
CA ASP A 393 5.21 16.84 -16.44
C ASP A 393 4.21 17.59 -17.32
N SER A 394 3.82 18.77 -16.86
CA SER A 394 3.05 19.74 -17.64
C SER A 394 3.69 21.12 -17.49
N ASN A 395 4.19 21.67 -18.59
CA ASN A 395 4.83 22.99 -18.63
C ASN A 395 6.00 23.14 -17.64
N GLY A 396 6.84 22.10 -17.50
CA GLY A 396 7.98 22.09 -16.61
C GLY A 396 7.61 21.97 -15.12
N GLN A 397 6.45 21.39 -14.83
CA GLN A 397 5.96 21.10 -13.49
C GLN A 397 5.55 19.62 -13.39
N VAL A 398 6.10 18.91 -12.44
CA VAL A 398 5.66 17.58 -12.03
C VAL A 398 4.68 17.73 -10.88
N ALA A 399 3.44 17.30 -11.08
CA ALA A 399 2.38 17.38 -10.08
C ALA A 399 2.17 16.02 -9.38
N PHE A 400 1.76 16.08 -8.11
CA PHE A 400 1.34 14.91 -7.35
C PHE A 400 0.05 14.32 -7.94
N ASP A 401 0.04 13.02 -8.26
CA ASP A 401 -1.14 12.30 -8.73
C ASP A 401 -1.74 11.43 -7.62
N PRO A 402 -2.91 11.79 -7.05
CA PRO A 402 -3.52 11.05 -5.94
C PRO A 402 -3.97 9.62 -6.30
N LEU A 403 -4.09 9.28 -7.59
CA LEU A 403 -4.39 7.92 -8.03
C LEU A 403 -3.14 7.05 -8.11
N ARG A 404 -2.03 7.60 -8.60
CA ARG A 404 -0.79 6.84 -8.86
C ARG A 404 0.08 6.71 -7.63
N GLU A 405 0.21 7.78 -6.86
CA GLU A 405 1.03 7.83 -5.65
C GLU A 405 0.36 7.06 -4.50
N ASN A 406 0.96 5.95 -4.10
CA ASN A 406 0.44 5.11 -3.02
C ASN A 406 1.13 5.43 -1.68
N PRO A 407 0.40 5.90 -0.65
CA PRO A 407 0.96 6.22 0.66
C PRO A 407 1.19 4.92 1.47
N ARG A 408 2.17 4.12 1.08
CA ARG A 408 2.41 2.85 1.74
C ARG A 408 3.20 2.98 3.04
N ALA A 409 4.24 3.81 3.03
CA ALA A 409 5.11 4.00 4.18
C ALA A 409 4.36 4.68 5.34
N ALA A 410 4.66 4.28 6.57
CA ALA A 410 4.05 4.84 7.78
C ALA A 410 4.30 6.34 7.93
N LEU A 411 3.38 7.05 8.58
CA LEU A 411 3.56 8.45 8.94
C LEU A 411 4.68 8.60 9.98
N LEU A 412 5.34 9.75 9.95
CA LEU A 412 6.34 10.14 10.94
C LEU A 412 5.93 11.48 11.58
N LEU A 413 6.00 11.57 12.89
CA LEU A 413 5.88 12.83 13.64
C LEU A 413 7.21 13.14 14.31
N ALA A 414 7.84 14.25 13.93
CA ALA A 414 9.07 14.71 14.54
C ALA A 414 9.09 16.24 14.62
N LYS A 415 9.38 16.78 15.81
CA LYS A 415 9.46 18.24 16.06
C LYS A 415 8.24 19.00 15.50
N ASP A 416 7.05 18.65 15.95
CA ASP A 416 5.77 19.27 15.57
C ASP A 416 5.49 19.26 14.04
N THR A 417 6.10 18.33 13.33
CA THR A 417 5.94 18.16 11.88
C THR A 417 5.53 16.73 11.56
N VAL A 418 4.44 16.57 10.80
CA VAL A 418 3.99 15.30 10.24
C VAL A 418 4.60 15.14 8.86
N TYR A 419 5.29 14.03 8.63
CA TYR A 419 5.86 13.66 7.34
C TYR A 419 5.07 12.52 6.72
N LEU A 420 4.77 12.68 5.43
CA LEU A 420 4.05 11.74 4.59
C LEU A 420 4.93 11.37 3.41
N SER A 421 4.94 10.09 3.02
CA SER A 421 5.73 9.64 1.87
C SER A 421 4.96 8.65 1.00
N TRP A 422 5.34 8.61 -0.29
CA TRP A 422 4.60 7.84 -1.30
C TRP A 422 5.51 7.00 -2.19
N GLY A 423 5.04 5.80 -2.45
CA GLY A 423 5.44 4.97 -3.57
C GLY A 423 4.39 4.95 -4.67
N SER A 424 4.27 3.85 -5.39
CA SER A 424 3.27 3.67 -6.44
C SER A 424 2.29 2.53 -6.15
N SER A 425 1.31 2.35 -7.03
CA SER A 425 0.45 1.17 -7.07
C SER A 425 0.89 0.27 -8.21
N CYS A 426 1.68 -0.80 -7.93
CA CYS A 426 2.19 -1.77 -8.92
C CYS A 426 2.98 -1.13 -10.08
N ASP A 427 3.78 -0.12 -9.81
CA ASP A 427 4.62 0.59 -10.79
C ASP A 427 3.87 1.07 -12.04
N ILE A 428 2.57 1.37 -11.88
CA ILE A 428 1.75 1.90 -12.96
C ILE A 428 2.00 3.40 -13.06
N GLY A 429 2.82 3.77 -14.03
CA GLY A 429 3.25 5.15 -14.26
C GLY A 429 2.21 6.04 -14.96
N PRO A 430 2.50 7.36 -15.06
CA PRO A 430 3.64 8.00 -14.42
C PRO A 430 3.48 8.12 -12.92
N TYR A 431 4.56 7.90 -12.14
CA TYR A 431 4.60 8.13 -10.71
C TYR A 431 5.99 8.63 -10.27
N HIS A 432 6.07 9.15 -9.05
CA HIS A 432 7.31 9.61 -8.44
C HIS A 432 7.31 9.28 -6.95
N GLY A 433 8.49 9.18 -6.35
CA GLY A 433 8.60 9.21 -4.90
C GLY A 433 8.37 10.63 -4.39
N TRP A 434 7.55 10.77 -3.36
CA TRP A 434 7.29 12.04 -2.69
C TRP A 434 7.54 11.93 -1.20
N LEU A 435 8.09 13.00 -0.60
CA LEU A 435 8.07 13.25 0.83
C LEU A 435 7.50 14.65 1.06
N MET A 436 6.45 14.76 1.85
CA MET A 436 5.83 16.04 2.19
C MET A 436 5.78 16.23 3.70
N SER A 437 5.91 17.48 4.14
CA SER A 437 5.85 17.84 5.55
C SER A 437 4.70 18.80 5.82
N TYR A 438 4.01 18.59 6.93
CA TYR A 438 2.87 19.37 7.38
C TYR A 438 3.07 19.78 8.84
N ASP A 439 2.68 21.00 9.16
CA ASP A 439 2.62 21.46 10.55
C ASP A 439 1.58 20.66 11.34
N ALA A 440 1.96 20.12 12.48
CA ALA A 440 1.10 19.23 13.25
C ALA A 440 -0.12 19.93 13.88
N HIS A 441 -0.07 21.25 14.09
CA HIS A 441 -1.12 21.98 14.77
C HIS A 441 -2.06 22.76 13.85
N THR A 442 -1.64 22.99 12.61
CA THR A 442 -2.41 23.74 11.61
C THR A 442 -2.75 22.94 10.37
N LEU A 443 -2.09 21.79 10.15
CA LEU A 443 -2.11 20.97 8.94
C LEU A 443 -1.65 21.72 7.68
N ALA A 444 -1.02 22.87 7.82
CA ALA A 444 -0.44 23.60 6.71
C ALA A 444 0.74 22.82 6.12
N GLN A 445 0.79 22.70 4.79
CA GLN A 445 1.92 22.09 4.10
C GLN A 445 3.15 23.01 4.21
N ASN A 446 4.22 22.50 4.82
CA ASN A 446 5.48 23.22 4.96
C ASN A 446 6.37 23.06 3.73
N SER A 447 6.47 21.85 3.19
CA SER A 447 7.36 21.53 2.08
C SER A 447 6.91 20.27 1.33
N ALA A 448 7.35 20.16 0.07
CA ALA A 448 7.27 18.95 -0.74
C ALA A 448 8.61 18.69 -1.42
N PHE A 449 9.09 17.46 -1.32
CA PHE A 449 10.29 16.95 -1.97
C PHE A 449 9.89 15.81 -2.90
N ASN A 450 10.37 15.84 -4.15
CA ASN A 450 10.18 14.79 -5.15
C ASN A 450 11.52 14.13 -5.44
N THR A 451 11.54 12.81 -5.52
CA THR A 451 12.78 12.01 -5.64
C THR A 451 13.32 11.94 -7.07
N SER A 452 12.49 12.22 -8.07
CA SER A 452 12.81 12.07 -9.50
C SER A 452 12.16 13.15 -10.37
N PRO A 453 12.34 14.45 -10.06
CA PRO A 453 11.59 15.53 -10.72
C PRO A 453 11.93 15.71 -12.20
N ASN A 454 13.05 15.19 -12.70
CA ASN A 454 13.44 15.25 -14.10
C ASN A 454 13.45 13.88 -14.79
N GLY A 455 13.26 12.82 -14.02
CA GLY A 455 13.17 11.43 -14.45
C GLY A 455 11.80 10.81 -14.17
N SER A 456 11.80 9.57 -13.76
CA SER A 456 10.62 8.79 -13.40
C SER A 456 10.86 7.93 -12.17
N ASP A 457 9.79 7.43 -11.58
CA ASP A 457 9.79 6.42 -10.53
C ASP A 457 10.49 6.91 -9.23
N GLY A 458 11.40 6.14 -8.61
CA GLY A 458 12.05 6.54 -7.37
C GLY A 458 11.11 6.51 -6.15
N ALA A 459 10.17 5.58 -6.13
CA ALA A 459 9.15 5.42 -5.11
C ALA A 459 9.73 5.24 -3.70
N ILE A 460 9.06 5.79 -2.68
CA ILE A 460 9.39 5.55 -1.28
C ILE A 460 8.47 4.44 -0.76
N TRP A 461 8.86 3.18 -0.97
CA TRP A 461 8.07 2.00 -0.61
C TRP A 461 8.10 1.67 0.88
N GLN A 462 9.27 1.43 1.39
CA GLN A 462 9.63 1.12 2.77
C GLN A 462 8.83 0.00 3.45
N GLY A 463 8.23 -0.90 2.67
CA GLY A 463 7.46 -2.05 3.18
C GLY A 463 6.32 -1.61 4.11
N ASP A 464 6.34 -2.08 5.34
CA ASP A 464 5.48 -1.70 6.46
C ASP A 464 6.18 -0.77 7.47
N ALA A 465 7.43 -0.35 7.17
CA ALA A 465 8.15 0.68 7.89
C ALA A 465 7.73 2.09 7.42
N GLY A 466 8.51 3.10 7.78
CA GLY A 466 8.30 4.48 7.37
C GLY A 466 9.59 5.29 7.39
N PRO A 467 9.53 6.56 7.02
CA PRO A 467 10.64 7.47 7.22
C PRO A 467 11.14 7.42 8.66
N ALA A 468 12.47 7.39 8.85
CA ALA A 468 13.06 7.48 10.17
C ALA A 468 13.53 8.92 10.45
N ALA A 469 13.61 9.32 11.72
CA ALA A 469 14.18 10.61 12.10
C ALA A 469 15.19 10.47 13.24
N ASP A 470 16.27 11.24 13.14
CA ASP A 470 17.25 11.39 14.23
C ASP A 470 16.82 12.46 15.26
N LYS A 471 17.57 12.58 16.34
CA LYS A 471 17.33 13.55 17.40
C LYS A 471 17.49 15.01 16.95
N GLU A 472 18.25 15.26 15.90
CA GLU A 472 18.43 16.55 15.27
C GLU A 472 17.21 16.94 14.41
N GLY A 473 16.40 15.96 13.99
CA GLY A 473 15.22 16.10 13.15
C GLY A 473 15.51 15.93 11.66
N ASN A 474 16.67 15.37 11.30
CA ASN A 474 16.87 14.92 9.92
C ASN A 474 15.98 13.71 9.65
N VAL A 475 15.39 13.68 8.46
CA VAL A 475 14.52 12.60 8.01
C VAL A 475 15.26 11.72 7.01
N PHE A 476 15.17 10.41 7.21
CA PHE A 476 15.81 9.42 6.36
C PHE A 476 14.74 8.62 5.62
N VAL A 477 14.88 8.52 4.29
CA VAL A 477 14.03 7.70 3.42
C VAL A 477 14.89 6.86 2.48
N VAL A 478 14.31 5.77 1.98
CA VAL A 478 14.95 4.92 0.97
C VAL A 478 14.05 4.87 -0.25
N THR A 479 14.62 5.13 -1.42
CA THR A 479 13.92 5.11 -2.70
C THR A 479 14.14 3.78 -3.43
N GLY A 480 13.15 3.35 -4.18
CA GLY A 480 13.24 2.22 -5.10
C GLY A 480 13.70 2.61 -6.49
N ASN A 481 13.46 1.71 -7.42
CA ASN A 481 13.80 1.86 -8.83
C ASN A 481 13.40 3.23 -9.38
N GLY A 482 14.23 3.79 -10.23
CA GLY A 482 14.00 5.08 -10.82
C GLY A 482 15.24 5.67 -11.47
N ASP A 483 15.03 6.76 -12.18
CA ASP A 483 16.14 7.49 -12.79
C ASP A 483 17.08 8.03 -11.70
N PHE A 484 18.38 7.97 -12.02
CA PHE A 484 19.43 8.44 -11.13
C PHE A 484 20.35 9.40 -11.88
N ASP A 485 20.23 10.69 -11.58
CA ASP A 485 21.10 11.75 -12.10
C ASP A 485 21.30 12.85 -11.04
N PRO A 486 22.10 12.63 -10.02
CA PRO A 486 22.32 13.59 -8.94
C PRO A 486 23.19 14.78 -9.35
N ASN A 487 23.96 14.65 -10.45
CA ASN A 487 25.01 15.60 -10.86
C ASN A 487 24.79 16.24 -12.23
N GLY A 488 23.72 15.88 -12.96
CA GLY A 488 23.39 16.46 -14.25
C GLY A 488 23.07 17.96 -14.17
N ALA A 489 22.98 18.65 -15.30
CA ALA A 489 22.65 20.07 -15.37
C ALA A 489 21.33 20.42 -14.65
N ASN A 490 20.43 19.46 -14.56
CA ASN A 490 19.17 19.53 -13.79
C ASN A 490 19.12 18.45 -12.70
N GLY A 491 20.26 17.85 -12.34
CA GLY A 491 20.37 16.67 -11.51
C GLY A 491 19.70 16.79 -10.16
N ARG A 492 18.68 15.96 -9.93
CA ARG A 492 17.92 15.82 -8.67
C ARG A 492 17.18 14.49 -8.62
N ASP A 493 17.56 13.54 -9.47
CA ASP A 493 16.90 12.24 -9.54
C ASP A 493 17.67 11.21 -8.73
N TYR A 494 17.01 10.54 -7.79
CA TYR A 494 17.60 9.71 -6.75
C TYR A 494 16.89 8.34 -6.67
N GLY A 495 16.80 7.61 -7.80
CA GLY A 495 16.37 6.21 -7.78
C GLY A 495 17.37 5.34 -7.01
N ASP A 496 16.88 4.34 -6.30
CA ASP A 496 17.65 3.37 -5.49
C ASP A 496 18.67 4.03 -4.55
N SER A 497 18.21 4.98 -3.76
CA SER A 497 19.08 5.78 -2.89
C SER A 497 18.56 5.84 -1.44
N VAL A 498 19.47 5.93 -0.49
CA VAL A 498 19.19 6.34 0.89
C VAL A 498 19.39 7.85 0.99
N LEU A 499 18.36 8.58 1.36
CA LEU A 499 18.38 10.04 1.42
C LEU A 499 18.30 10.53 2.85
N LYS A 500 19.16 11.49 3.21
CA LYS A 500 19.09 12.28 4.43
C LYS A 500 18.56 13.68 4.10
N LEU A 501 17.37 14.01 4.60
CA LEU A 501 16.76 15.32 4.41
C LEU A 501 16.79 16.13 5.69
N SER A 502 17.22 17.35 5.61
CA SER A 502 17.10 18.33 6.69
C SER A 502 15.82 19.14 6.50
N SER A 503 15.12 19.41 7.60
CA SER A 503 13.94 20.29 7.63
C SER A 503 14.22 21.66 8.24
N ALA A 504 15.48 22.03 8.36
CA ALA A 504 15.88 23.32 8.92
C ALA A 504 15.24 24.49 8.15
N GLY A 505 14.61 25.40 8.87
CA GLY A 505 13.87 26.53 8.28
C GLY A 505 12.57 26.15 7.61
N GLY A 506 11.95 25.00 7.96
CA GLY A 506 10.63 24.56 7.47
C GLY A 506 10.64 24.00 6.05
N GLN A 507 11.82 23.83 5.43
CA GLN A 507 11.95 23.32 4.06
C GLN A 507 12.70 21.99 4.05
N LEU A 508 12.14 20.99 3.38
CA LEU A 508 12.83 19.74 3.09
C LEU A 508 13.96 19.98 2.09
N LYS A 509 15.20 19.70 2.51
CA LYS A 509 16.38 19.84 1.66
C LYS A 509 17.23 18.58 1.77
N LEU A 510 17.67 18.04 0.64
CA LEU A 510 18.65 16.98 0.65
C LEU A 510 19.93 17.47 1.33
N ALA A 511 20.31 16.81 2.41
CA ALA A 511 21.53 17.09 3.16
C ALA A 511 22.67 16.18 2.72
N ASP A 512 22.36 14.87 2.54
CA ASP A 512 23.33 13.86 2.09
C ASP A 512 22.58 12.67 1.49
N TYR A 513 23.29 11.75 0.83
CA TYR A 513 22.71 10.53 0.29
C TYR A 513 23.75 9.42 0.11
N PHE A 514 23.27 8.18 0.00
CA PHE A 514 24.05 7.02 -0.44
C PHE A 514 23.28 6.35 -1.58
N THR A 515 23.99 6.01 -2.66
CA THR A 515 23.45 5.23 -3.77
C THR A 515 24.42 4.09 -4.08
N PRO A 516 23.95 2.82 -4.13
CA PRO A 516 24.81 1.68 -4.46
C PRO A 516 25.47 1.82 -5.83
N SER A 517 26.69 1.35 -5.95
CA SER A 517 27.48 1.39 -7.19
C SER A 517 26.80 0.65 -8.36
N ASN A 518 25.95 -0.33 -8.04
CA ASN A 518 25.16 -1.12 -9.01
C ASN A 518 23.75 -0.55 -9.28
N GLN A 519 23.47 0.72 -8.96
CA GLN A 519 22.14 1.36 -9.10
C GLN A 519 21.49 1.08 -10.47
N ALA A 520 22.23 1.24 -11.56
CA ALA A 520 21.71 0.97 -12.91
C ALA A 520 21.24 -0.49 -13.10
N GLN A 521 21.85 -1.45 -12.39
CA GLN A 521 21.45 -2.86 -12.42
C GLN A 521 20.21 -3.08 -11.52
N LEU A 522 20.15 -2.41 -10.36
CA LEU A 522 18.97 -2.47 -9.48
C LEU A 522 17.74 -1.98 -10.25
N ASN A 523 17.83 -0.80 -10.86
CA ASN A 523 16.75 -0.23 -11.68
C ASN A 523 16.35 -1.13 -12.85
N ALA A 524 17.32 -1.70 -13.57
CA ALA A 524 17.05 -2.55 -14.74
C ALA A 524 16.38 -3.89 -14.41
N HIS A 525 16.50 -4.38 -13.17
CA HIS A 525 15.99 -5.70 -12.74
C HIS A 525 14.87 -5.63 -11.69
N ASP A 526 14.28 -4.47 -11.49
CA ASP A 526 13.24 -4.25 -10.44
C ASP A 526 13.73 -4.70 -9.04
N ASN A 527 14.96 -4.34 -8.70
CA ASN A 527 15.58 -4.67 -7.42
C ASN A 527 15.58 -3.48 -6.46
N ASP A 528 14.40 -2.88 -6.22
CA ASP A 528 14.25 -1.71 -5.33
C ASP A 528 15.12 -1.79 -4.06
N LEU A 529 16.04 -0.85 -3.91
CA LEU A 529 16.72 -0.62 -2.63
C LEU A 529 15.70 -0.24 -1.55
N GLY A 530 14.70 0.56 -1.91
CA GLY A 530 13.67 1.08 -1.01
C GLY A 530 12.53 0.12 -0.69
N SER A 531 12.62 -1.16 -1.03
CA SER A 531 11.62 -2.16 -0.65
C SER A 531 11.56 -2.39 0.87
N SER A 532 12.64 -2.11 1.59
CA SER A 532 12.74 -2.11 3.06
C SER A 532 12.92 -0.68 3.58
N GLY A 533 12.63 -0.45 4.87
CA GLY A 533 12.80 0.84 5.53
C GLY A 533 14.17 1.01 6.20
N PRO A 534 14.56 2.26 6.50
CA PRO A 534 15.78 2.56 7.27
C PRO A 534 15.56 2.30 8.76
N VAL A 535 16.58 1.77 9.43
CA VAL A 535 16.66 1.68 10.90
C VAL A 535 17.87 2.46 11.37
N LEU A 536 17.66 3.45 12.23
CA LEU A 536 18.75 4.21 12.83
C LEU A 536 19.19 3.52 14.10
N LEU A 537 20.44 3.05 14.12
CA LEU A 537 20.99 2.44 15.32
C LEU A 537 21.30 3.52 16.39
N PRO A 538 21.19 3.20 17.68
CA PRO A 538 21.74 4.05 18.72
C PRO A 538 23.22 4.35 18.50
N ASP A 539 23.73 5.39 19.14
CA ASP A 539 25.13 5.81 19.01
C ASP A 539 26.09 4.65 19.27
N GLN A 540 27.01 4.41 18.35
CA GLN A 540 27.99 3.32 18.41
C GLN A 540 29.37 3.85 18.83
N PRO A 541 30.18 3.09 19.57
CA PRO A 541 31.58 3.42 19.79
C PRO A 541 32.37 3.32 18.48
N GLY A 542 33.46 4.07 18.38
CA GLY A 542 34.39 4.00 17.25
C GLY A 542 34.23 5.13 16.22
N PRO A 543 34.72 4.94 14.99
CA PRO A 543 34.82 6.00 14.00
C PRO A 543 33.48 6.38 13.36
N HIS A 544 32.46 5.52 13.45
CA HIS A 544 31.13 5.70 12.87
C HIS A 544 30.06 5.65 13.97
N PRO A 545 29.89 6.75 14.75
CA PRO A 545 28.94 6.74 15.87
C PRO A 545 27.47 6.67 15.43
N HIS A 546 27.12 7.21 14.29
CA HIS A 546 25.74 7.32 13.84
C HIS A 546 25.49 6.44 12.62
N VAL A 547 24.94 5.25 12.83
CA VAL A 547 24.76 4.23 11.82
C VAL A 547 23.30 4.10 11.42
N LEU A 548 23.06 3.91 10.12
CA LEU A 548 21.79 3.48 9.52
C LEU A 548 21.98 2.10 8.89
N VAL A 549 21.00 1.22 9.05
CA VAL A 549 20.92 -0.05 8.33
C VAL A 549 19.65 -0.12 7.48
N THR A 550 19.76 -0.66 6.27
CA THR A 550 18.64 -0.93 5.37
C THR A 550 18.95 -2.12 4.47
N ALA A 551 17.96 -2.65 3.75
CA ALA A 551 18.15 -3.75 2.79
C ALA A 551 17.22 -3.56 1.59
N GLY A 552 17.57 -4.16 0.43
CA GLY A 552 16.78 -4.06 -0.80
C GLY A 552 16.32 -5.39 -1.36
N LYS A 553 15.55 -5.37 -2.44
CA LYS A 553 15.06 -6.57 -3.16
C LYS A 553 16.20 -7.48 -3.66
N GLU A 554 17.41 -6.96 -3.86
CA GLU A 554 18.57 -7.83 -4.17
C GLU A 554 19.00 -8.72 -3.00
N GLY A 555 18.48 -8.46 -1.77
CA GLY A 555 18.75 -9.25 -0.56
C GLY A 555 20.01 -8.85 0.19
N LYS A 556 20.62 -7.71 -0.16
CA LYS A 556 21.81 -7.16 0.47
C LYS A 556 21.42 -6.18 1.58
N ILE A 557 22.10 -6.29 2.74
CA ILE A 557 22.04 -5.30 3.82
C ILE A 557 23.14 -4.28 3.60
N TYR A 558 22.81 -3.01 3.72
CA TYR A 558 23.72 -1.86 3.70
C TYR A 558 23.83 -1.26 5.09
N VAL A 559 25.04 -1.07 5.56
CA VAL A 559 25.39 -0.37 6.82
C VAL A 559 26.05 0.94 6.43
N ILE A 560 25.44 2.07 6.79
CA ILE A 560 25.78 3.39 6.26
C ILE A 560 26.04 4.36 7.42
N ASP A 561 27.12 5.15 7.30
CA ASP A 561 27.42 6.26 8.20
C ASP A 561 26.47 7.44 7.90
N ARG A 562 25.66 7.87 8.88
CA ARG A 562 24.72 8.98 8.73
C ARG A 562 25.40 10.35 8.72
N ASP A 563 26.65 10.45 9.14
CA ASP A 563 27.42 11.71 9.17
C ASP A 563 28.12 11.97 7.84
N SER A 564 28.43 10.90 7.08
CA SER A 564 29.06 10.96 5.76
C SER A 564 28.60 9.75 4.93
N MET A 565 27.48 9.91 4.23
CA MET A 565 26.84 8.81 3.54
C MET A 565 27.57 8.37 2.25
N GLY A 566 28.51 9.18 1.76
CA GLY A 566 29.45 8.80 0.70
C GLY A 566 28.94 9.00 -0.72
N LYS A 567 27.69 9.30 -0.90
CA LYS A 567 27.03 9.56 -2.21
C LYS A 567 27.11 8.35 -3.14
N PHE A 568 27.25 8.58 -4.45
CA PHE A 568 27.43 7.55 -5.45
C PHE A 568 28.90 7.47 -5.87
N GLN A 569 29.45 6.26 -5.89
CA GLN A 569 30.80 5.98 -6.38
C GLN A 569 30.72 4.87 -7.43
N PRO A 570 31.10 5.11 -8.69
CA PRO A 570 31.07 4.08 -9.72
C PRO A 570 32.02 2.92 -9.41
N GLY A 571 31.55 1.70 -9.55
CA GLY A 571 32.33 0.47 -9.53
C GLY A 571 32.49 -0.20 -8.17
N ASP A 572 32.33 0.51 -7.06
CA ASP A 572 32.41 -0.04 -5.70
C ASP A 572 31.62 0.83 -4.71
N ASP A 573 31.34 0.31 -3.52
CA ASP A 573 30.67 1.02 -2.41
C ASP A 573 31.63 1.27 -1.24
N PRO A 574 32.76 2.00 -1.43
CA PRO A 574 33.80 2.12 -0.42
C PRO A 574 33.36 2.96 0.78
N HIS A 575 32.24 3.69 0.67
CA HIS A 575 31.69 4.53 1.73
C HIS A 575 30.58 3.86 2.53
N ALA A 576 30.06 2.70 2.09
CA ALA A 576 29.28 1.86 2.98
C ALA A 576 30.23 1.30 4.05
N ILE A 577 29.87 1.41 5.34
CA ILE A 577 30.63 0.79 6.43
C ILE A 577 30.73 -0.72 6.16
N GLN A 578 29.62 -1.30 5.65
CA GLN A 578 29.54 -2.72 5.34
C GLN A 578 28.40 -3.00 4.38
N THR A 579 28.58 -4.03 3.52
CA THR A 579 27.52 -4.66 2.74
C THR A 579 27.48 -6.15 3.04
N ILE A 580 26.30 -6.75 3.17
CA ILE A 580 26.11 -8.16 3.53
C ILE A 580 25.09 -8.81 2.60
N ASP A 581 25.47 -9.86 1.88
CA ASP A 581 24.53 -10.71 1.14
C ASP A 581 23.76 -11.59 2.14
N ALA A 582 22.55 -11.20 2.52
CA ALA A 582 21.81 -11.81 3.62
C ALA A 582 20.67 -12.73 3.18
N SER A 583 20.00 -12.42 2.06
CA SER A 583 18.82 -13.15 1.61
C SER A 583 18.66 -13.13 0.09
N LYS A 584 17.53 -13.63 -0.42
CA LYS A 584 17.13 -13.50 -1.83
C LYS A 584 16.35 -12.23 -2.13
N GLY A 585 16.01 -11.47 -1.10
CA GLY A 585 15.29 -10.22 -1.18
C GLY A 585 14.89 -9.74 0.20
N ALA A 586 14.71 -8.44 0.36
CA ALA A 586 14.16 -7.82 1.57
C ALA A 586 12.94 -6.99 1.18
N PHE A 587 11.85 -7.13 1.94
CA PHE A 587 10.61 -6.38 1.72
C PHE A 587 10.06 -5.79 3.02
N GLY A 588 10.59 -6.18 4.15
CA GLY A 588 10.29 -5.67 5.48
C GLY A 588 11.51 -5.05 6.12
N ALA A 589 11.30 -4.23 7.15
CA ALA A 589 12.39 -3.61 7.89
C ALA A 589 13.06 -4.59 8.86
N MET A 590 14.19 -4.17 9.43
CA MET A 590 14.90 -4.86 10.50
C MET A 590 14.41 -4.39 11.86
N ALA A 591 14.72 -5.15 12.93
CA ALA A 591 14.56 -4.70 14.30
C ALA A 591 15.90 -4.65 15.02
N TYR A 592 16.11 -3.63 15.87
CA TYR A 592 17.29 -3.49 16.70
C TYR A 592 16.92 -3.65 18.18
N TRP A 593 17.65 -4.47 18.91
CA TRP A 593 17.54 -4.59 20.34
C TRP A 593 18.86 -5.05 20.97
N ASN A 594 19.29 -4.38 22.03
CA ASN A 594 20.40 -4.81 22.90
C ASN A 594 21.67 -5.24 22.13
N GLN A 595 22.18 -4.36 21.26
CA GLN A 595 23.34 -4.60 20.39
C GLN A 595 23.15 -5.79 19.41
N GLN A 596 21.92 -6.02 18.99
CA GLN A 596 21.59 -7.02 17.98
C GLN A 596 20.64 -6.42 16.93
N VAL A 597 20.79 -6.85 15.69
CA VAL A 597 19.88 -6.58 14.59
C VAL A 597 19.26 -7.88 14.13
N PHE A 598 17.94 -7.91 14.11
CA PHE A 598 17.15 -9.06 13.63
C PHE A 598 16.62 -8.78 12.23
N PHE A 599 16.83 -9.70 11.31
CA PHE A 599 16.41 -9.59 9.92
C PHE A 599 15.71 -10.87 9.46
N ILE A 600 14.63 -10.72 8.68
CA ILE A 600 13.89 -11.84 8.07
C ILE A 600 13.66 -11.56 6.59
N GLY A 601 14.65 -11.83 5.77
CA GLY A 601 14.54 -11.69 4.33
C GLY A 601 13.77 -12.82 3.65
N SER A 602 13.52 -12.68 2.36
CA SER A 602 12.86 -13.65 1.51
C SER A 602 13.51 -15.03 1.60
N GLU A 603 12.69 -16.05 1.85
CA GLU A 603 13.10 -17.44 1.95
C GLU A 603 14.16 -17.73 3.04
N ARG A 604 14.25 -16.88 4.06
CA ARG A 604 15.18 -17.05 5.20
C ARG A 604 14.42 -17.25 6.50
N ALA A 605 15.12 -17.81 7.48
CA ALA A 605 14.72 -17.78 8.88
C ALA A 605 15.12 -16.44 9.49
N VAL A 606 14.73 -16.20 10.74
CA VAL A 606 15.23 -15.06 11.52
C VAL A 606 16.75 -15.13 11.57
N GLN A 607 17.41 -14.06 11.15
CA GLN A 607 18.85 -13.88 11.22
C GLN A 607 19.17 -12.89 12.34
N ASP A 608 20.13 -13.24 13.19
CA ASP A 608 20.61 -12.44 14.30
C ASP A 608 22.05 -11.99 14.02
N PHE A 609 22.26 -10.67 14.02
CA PHE A 609 23.55 -10.03 13.84
C PHE A 609 23.91 -9.23 15.09
N ALA A 610 25.05 -9.51 15.70
CA ALA A 610 25.61 -8.67 16.76
C ALA A 610 26.11 -7.36 16.17
N VAL A 611 25.82 -6.23 16.83
CA VAL A 611 26.36 -4.91 16.46
C VAL A 611 27.65 -4.66 17.26
N ASP A 612 28.75 -4.44 16.56
CA ASP A 612 30.05 -4.16 17.16
C ASP A 612 30.74 -3.00 16.42
N HIS A 613 30.89 -1.86 17.10
CA HIS A 613 31.48 -0.63 16.53
C HIS A 613 30.83 -0.20 15.19
N GLY A 614 29.49 -0.30 15.12
CA GLY A 614 28.72 0.05 13.93
C GLY A 614 28.72 -0.99 12.81
N GLN A 615 29.39 -2.12 12.98
CA GLN A 615 29.37 -3.25 12.04
C GLN A 615 28.42 -4.36 12.50
N LEU A 616 27.84 -5.06 11.56
CA LEU A 616 27.00 -6.23 11.80
C LEU A 616 27.84 -7.51 11.69
N LYS A 617 27.86 -8.32 12.74
CA LYS A 617 28.54 -9.60 12.78
C LYS A 617 27.48 -10.70 12.88
N TRP A 618 27.39 -11.59 11.90
CA TRP A 618 26.48 -12.72 11.94
C TRP A 618 26.69 -13.54 13.21
N LYS A 619 25.60 -13.87 13.90
CA LYS A 619 25.61 -14.61 15.17
C LYS A 619 24.87 -15.93 15.03
N ALA A 620 23.63 -15.94 14.55
CA ALA A 620 22.81 -17.12 14.41
C ALA A 620 21.69 -16.95 13.37
N ASN A 621 21.17 -18.09 12.93
CA ASN A 621 19.89 -18.17 12.22
C ASN A 621 18.93 -19.03 13.03
N GLY A 622 17.65 -18.71 13.02
CA GLY A 622 16.59 -19.60 13.44
C GLY A 622 16.39 -20.77 12.47
N ASP A 623 15.49 -21.68 12.81
CA ASP A 623 15.17 -22.85 11.98
C ASP A 623 13.91 -22.64 11.12
N THR A 624 12.97 -21.80 11.58
CA THR A 624 11.71 -21.54 10.90
C THR A 624 11.92 -20.61 9.72
N ARG A 625 11.66 -21.11 8.52
CA ARG A 625 11.82 -20.36 7.27
C ARG A 625 10.57 -19.59 6.91
N PHE A 626 10.71 -18.31 6.66
CA PHE A 626 9.69 -17.44 6.12
C PHE A 626 9.78 -17.44 4.60
N LEU A 627 8.69 -17.83 3.95
CA LEU A 627 8.61 -17.89 2.50
C LEU A 627 8.08 -16.57 1.95
N ASP A 628 8.13 -16.43 0.61
CA ASP A 628 7.70 -15.23 -0.10
C ASP A 628 8.52 -13.99 0.31
N SER A 629 7.91 -12.95 0.79
CA SER A 629 8.55 -11.65 1.09
C SER A 629 9.28 -11.59 2.44
N GLY A 630 9.41 -12.69 3.17
CA GLY A 630 9.96 -12.66 4.54
C GLY A 630 8.96 -12.08 5.54
N ALA A 631 9.43 -11.29 6.49
CA ALA A 631 8.60 -10.59 7.47
C ALA A 631 9.35 -9.41 8.09
N THR A 632 8.64 -8.43 8.67
CA THR A 632 9.23 -7.43 9.56
C THR A 632 9.21 -7.95 10.99
N PRO A 633 10.37 -8.22 11.61
CA PRO A 633 10.44 -8.58 13.01
C PRO A 633 10.18 -7.37 13.92
N VAL A 634 9.59 -7.61 15.08
CA VAL A 634 9.54 -6.64 16.18
C VAL A 634 10.04 -7.31 17.46
N VAL A 635 10.54 -6.53 18.41
CA VAL A 635 11.05 -7.03 19.68
C VAL A 635 10.23 -6.47 20.83
N SER A 636 9.86 -7.33 21.77
CA SER A 636 9.35 -6.91 23.08
C SER A 636 10.32 -7.30 24.17
N SER A 637 10.56 -6.40 25.14
CA SER A 637 11.52 -6.65 26.22
C SER A 637 11.30 -5.75 27.43
N ASN A 638 11.86 -6.12 28.55
CA ASN A 638 12.03 -5.27 29.74
C ASN A 638 13.46 -4.71 29.75
N GLY A 639 13.67 -3.61 29.05
CA GLY A 639 15.00 -3.08 28.80
C GLY A 639 15.88 -4.05 28.02
N ALA A 640 17.01 -4.43 28.58
CA ALA A 640 17.94 -5.44 28.03
C ALA A 640 17.59 -6.89 28.42
N GLN A 641 16.46 -7.13 29.07
CA GLN A 641 16.07 -8.44 29.57
C GLN A 641 14.79 -8.96 28.93
N SER A 642 14.63 -10.28 28.92
CA SER A 642 13.41 -10.97 28.48
C SER A 642 13.01 -10.63 27.03
N GLY A 643 13.99 -10.41 26.15
CA GLY A 643 13.74 -10.09 24.74
C GLY A 643 13.08 -11.24 24.00
N ILE A 644 12.01 -10.93 23.26
CA ILE A 644 11.30 -11.85 22.36
C ILE A 644 11.19 -11.19 20.98
N VAL A 645 11.65 -11.91 19.95
CA VAL A 645 11.46 -11.52 18.55
C VAL A 645 10.14 -12.08 18.06
N TRP A 646 9.25 -11.22 17.58
CA TRP A 646 7.95 -11.57 17.03
C TRP A 646 7.94 -11.34 15.53
N ALA A 647 7.27 -12.23 14.80
CA ALA A 647 7.07 -12.06 13.37
C ALA A 647 5.78 -12.73 12.91
N ALA A 648 5.15 -12.16 11.88
CA ALA A 648 3.99 -12.74 11.21
C ALA A 648 4.37 -13.22 9.81
N SER A 649 4.13 -14.49 9.52
CA SER A 649 4.30 -15.03 8.16
C SER A 649 3.05 -14.80 7.34
N SER A 650 3.22 -14.25 6.14
CA SER A 650 2.16 -13.99 5.16
C SER A 650 2.21 -14.95 3.96
N LYS A 651 2.76 -16.14 4.14
CA LYS A 651 2.85 -17.14 3.07
C LYS A 651 1.51 -17.36 2.37
N ASN A 652 1.49 -17.30 1.04
CA ASN A 652 0.30 -17.49 0.20
C ASN A 652 -0.81 -16.46 0.46
N TRP A 653 -0.45 -15.22 0.83
CA TRP A 653 -1.39 -14.12 1.08
C TRP A 653 -2.26 -13.79 -0.16
N ASN A 654 -1.75 -13.98 -1.37
CA ASN A 654 -2.40 -13.68 -2.66
C ASN A 654 -2.81 -14.94 -3.45
N GLU A 655 -2.40 -16.14 -3.04
CA GLU A 655 -2.70 -17.40 -3.74
C GLU A 655 -4.02 -18.02 -3.25
N PRO A 656 -4.98 -18.31 -4.13
CA PRO A 656 -6.17 -19.03 -3.73
C PRO A 656 -5.88 -20.52 -3.41
N PRO A 657 -6.47 -21.11 -2.36
CA PRO A 657 -7.20 -20.41 -1.31
C PRO A 657 -6.23 -19.60 -0.41
N ARG A 658 -6.53 -18.31 -0.17
CA ARG A 658 -5.74 -17.49 0.76
C ARG A 658 -5.69 -18.14 2.13
N ARG A 659 -4.51 -18.14 2.75
CA ARG A 659 -4.28 -18.83 4.02
C ARG A 659 -4.28 -17.86 5.18
N ALA A 660 -4.50 -18.39 6.38
CA ALA A 660 -4.29 -17.66 7.62
C ALA A 660 -2.84 -17.23 7.76
N ALA A 661 -2.61 -16.08 8.39
CA ALA A 661 -1.28 -15.72 8.87
C ALA A 661 -0.77 -16.72 9.88
N VAL A 662 0.52 -16.69 10.19
CA VAL A 662 1.10 -17.45 11.30
C VAL A 662 1.92 -16.49 12.16
N LEU A 663 1.55 -16.38 13.44
CA LEU A 663 2.32 -15.62 14.42
C LEU A 663 3.40 -16.52 15.03
N TYR A 664 4.64 -16.01 15.03
CA TYR A 664 5.81 -16.66 15.65
C TYR A 664 6.42 -15.79 16.74
N ALA A 665 7.03 -16.45 17.74
CA ALA A 665 7.87 -15.83 18.74
C ALA A 665 9.16 -16.62 18.91
N PHE A 666 10.29 -15.91 19.02
CA PHE A 666 11.63 -16.50 19.21
C PHE A 666 12.32 -15.82 20.40
N ASP A 667 13.19 -16.53 21.10
CA ASP A 667 14.05 -15.94 22.12
C ASP A 667 15.06 -14.99 21.43
N ALA A 668 15.06 -13.72 21.82
CA ALA A 668 15.96 -12.72 21.23
C ALA A 668 17.43 -12.95 21.59
N ASN A 669 17.75 -13.73 22.63
CA ASN A 669 19.12 -14.09 22.97
C ASN A 669 19.63 -15.28 22.14
N ASP A 670 18.71 -16.15 21.68
CA ASP A 670 19.00 -17.28 20.80
C ASP A 670 17.82 -17.57 19.87
N VAL A 671 17.83 -16.99 18.67
CA VAL A 671 16.75 -17.13 17.68
C VAL A 671 16.50 -18.53 17.16
N ARG A 672 17.37 -19.51 17.50
CA ARG A 672 17.15 -20.95 17.24
C ARG A 672 16.05 -21.50 18.15
N HIS A 673 15.83 -20.88 19.30
CA HIS A 673 14.78 -21.25 20.23
C HIS A 673 13.46 -20.57 19.85
N GLN A 674 12.62 -21.27 19.07
CA GLN A 674 11.25 -20.85 18.81
C GLN A 674 10.40 -21.11 20.07
N LEU A 675 9.91 -20.04 20.68
CA LEU A 675 9.07 -20.08 21.89
C LEU A 675 7.63 -20.47 21.55
N TYR A 676 7.09 -19.93 20.46
CA TYR A 676 5.68 -20.09 20.10
C TYR A 676 5.46 -20.03 18.58
N SER A 677 4.44 -20.75 18.13
CA SER A 677 3.79 -20.62 16.84
C SER A 677 2.29 -20.82 16.98
N SER A 678 1.49 -19.97 16.33
CA SER A 678 0.03 -20.11 16.32
C SER A 678 -0.46 -21.37 15.60
N GLU A 679 0.42 -22.11 14.92
CA GLU A 679 0.12 -23.42 14.33
C GLU A 679 0.19 -24.57 15.33
N GLN A 680 0.92 -24.40 16.46
CA GLN A 680 1.05 -25.47 17.49
C GLN A 680 -0.30 -25.84 18.12
N ASN A 681 -1.24 -24.87 18.19
CA ASN A 681 -2.61 -25.09 18.65
C ASN A 681 -3.59 -24.35 17.73
N SER A 682 -3.58 -24.71 16.46
CA SER A 682 -4.30 -23.98 15.39
C SER A 682 -5.82 -23.92 15.58
N GLY A 683 -6.41 -24.85 16.35
CA GLY A 683 -7.84 -24.81 16.70
C GLY A 683 -8.21 -23.62 17.57
N ARG A 684 -7.31 -23.18 18.47
CA ARG A 684 -7.46 -21.99 19.31
C ARG A 684 -6.82 -20.76 18.71
N ASP A 685 -5.61 -20.89 18.17
CA ASP A 685 -4.66 -19.80 17.97
C ASP A 685 -4.56 -19.29 16.53
N ARG A 686 -5.29 -19.90 15.57
CA ARG A 686 -5.21 -19.49 14.17
C ARG A 686 -5.63 -18.02 13.99
N PRO A 687 -4.78 -17.15 13.40
CA PRO A 687 -5.15 -15.79 13.02
C PRO A 687 -6.16 -15.75 11.86
N GLY A 688 -6.59 -14.57 11.51
CA GLY A 688 -7.32 -14.30 10.26
C GLY A 688 -6.46 -14.54 9.02
N THR A 689 -7.06 -14.30 7.84
CA THR A 689 -6.38 -14.40 6.55
C THR A 689 -5.20 -13.44 6.51
N ALA A 690 -4.06 -13.94 6.06
CA ALA A 690 -2.82 -13.19 5.97
C ALA A 690 -2.95 -11.97 5.05
N LEU A 691 -2.30 -10.89 5.45
CA LEU A 691 -2.02 -9.72 4.63
C LEU A 691 -0.50 -9.60 4.45
N ARG A 692 -0.06 -9.16 3.27
CA ARG A 692 1.34 -8.91 3.01
C ARG A 692 1.80 -7.72 3.86
N PHE A 693 2.92 -7.87 4.56
CA PHE A 693 3.54 -6.84 5.40
C PHE A 693 2.78 -6.44 6.67
N ALA A 694 1.85 -7.27 7.17
CA ALA A 694 1.24 -7.02 8.47
C ALA A 694 2.24 -7.26 9.60
N MET A 695 2.54 -6.20 10.35
CA MET A 695 3.48 -6.21 11.48
C MET A 695 2.73 -6.32 12.81
N PRO A 696 3.13 -7.22 13.73
CA PRO A 696 2.48 -7.32 15.03
C PRO A 696 2.83 -6.13 15.94
N SER A 697 1.90 -5.75 16.80
CA SER A 697 2.11 -4.81 17.91
C SER A 697 2.14 -5.53 19.22
N VAL A 698 3.21 -5.38 19.99
CA VAL A 698 3.40 -6.09 21.28
C VAL A 698 3.53 -5.09 22.40
N VAL A 699 2.60 -5.12 23.34
CA VAL A 699 2.57 -4.16 24.45
C VAL A 699 1.66 -4.66 25.57
N ASN A 700 2.06 -4.41 26.81
CA ASN A 700 1.27 -4.64 28.00
C ASN A 700 0.67 -6.07 28.07
N GLY A 701 1.51 -7.07 27.81
CA GLY A 701 1.13 -8.49 27.89
C GLY A 701 0.31 -9.01 26.71
N LYS A 702 0.14 -8.22 25.64
CA LYS A 702 -0.66 -8.60 24.48
C LYS A 702 0.10 -8.41 23.17
N VAL A 703 -0.29 -9.21 22.18
CA VAL A 703 0.15 -9.13 20.78
C VAL A 703 -1.08 -8.91 19.92
N TYR A 704 -1.09 -7.83 19.16
CA TYR A 704 -2.15 -7.46 18.23
C TYR A 704 -1.67 -7.67 16.81
N LEU A 705 -2.34 -8.52 16.05
CA LEU A 705 -2.01 -8.86 14.67
C LEU A 705 -3.14 -8.48 13.72
N GLY A 706 -2.87 -7.53 12.83
CA GLY A 706 -3.78 -7.16 11.74
C GLY A 706 -3.92 -8.29 10.72
N SER A 707 -5.12 -8.51 10.23
CA SER A 707 -5.45 -9.48 9.20
C SER A 707 -6.67 -9.01 8.41
N LYS A 708 -7.14 -9.82 7.47
CA LYS A 708 -8.29 -9.45 6.64
C LYS A 708 -9.55 -9.28 7.47
N GLY A 709 -10.06 -8.04 7.56
CA GLY A 709 -11.29 -7.67 8.26
C GLY A 709 -11.27 -7.87 9.78
N GLN A 710 -10.09 -7.98 10.40
CA GLN A 710 -9.99 -8.16 11.85
C GLN A 710 -8.59 -7.91 12.40
N VAL A 711 -8.52 -7.73 13.73
CA VAL A 711 -7.29 -7.81 14.51
C VAL A 711 -7.43 -8.97 15.49
N ASP A 712 -6.47 -9.91 15.47
CA ASP A 712 -6.38 -11.02 16.41
C ASP A 712 -5.50 -10.63 17.59
N VAL A 713 -5.99 -10.87 18.81
CA VAL A 713 -5.32 -10.48 20.06
C VAL A 713 -4.87 -11.72 20.80
N TYR A 714 -3.57 -11.79 21.07
CA TYR A 714 -2.91 -12.86 21.80
C TYR A 714 -2.38 -12.36 23.14
N GLY A 715 -2.23 -13.26 24.09
CA GLY A 715 -1.70 -12.96 25.41
C GLY A 715 -1.63 -14.20 26.29
N LEU A 716 -1.31 -14.00 27.58
CA LEU A 716 -1.30 -15.10 28.55
C LEU A 716 -2.71 -15.63 28.76
N LEU A 717 -2.85 -16.94 28.69
CA LEU A 717 -4.13 -17.63 28.89
C LEU A 717 -4.52 -17.62 30.39
N PRO A 718 -5.83 -17.49 30.68
CA PRO A 718 -6.31 -17.59 32.04
C PRO A 718 -5.89 -18.96 32.70
N THR A 719 -5.35 -18.91 33.90
CA THR A 719 -5.05 -20.12 34.67
C THR A 719 -6.34 -20.87 35.03
N GLN A 720 -6.27 -22.17 35.22
CA GLN A 720 -7.47 -22.98 35.57
C GLN A 720 -8.16 -22.52 36.87
N GLU A 721 -7.42 -21.92 37.80
CA GLU A 721 -7.98 -21.35 39.03
C GLU A 721 -8.95 -20.19 38.78
N ASN A 722 -8.70 -19.38 37.76
CA ASN A 722 -9.56 -18.24 37.41
C ASN A 722 -10.81 -18.59 36.55
N ARG A 723 -10.90 -19.87 36.09
CA ARG A 723 -12.10 -20.32 35.32
C ARG A 723 -13.30 -20.65 36.19
N ASN A 724 -13.11 -20.81 37.52
CA ASN A 724 -14.18 -21.22 38.44
C ASN A 724 -14.83 -20.03 39.18
N THR A 725 -14.49 -18.78 38.82
CA THR A 725 -14.98 -17.56 39.49
C THR A 725 -15.81 -16.64 38.63
N HIS A 726 -16.25 -17.10 37.42
CA HIS A 726 -17.18 -16.34 36.55
C HIS A 726 -18.40 -17.17 36.19
#